data_36e4bc35c3aa73ae41a426926b67aef5
#
_entry.id   36e4bc35c3aa73ae41a426926b67aef5
#
_cell.length_a   1.000
_cell.length_b   1.000
_cell.length_c   1.000
_cell.angle_alpha   90.00
_cell.angle_beta   90.00
_cell.angle_gamma   90.00
#
_symmetry.space_group_name_H-M   'P 1'
#
loop_
_entity.id
_entity.type
_entity.pdbx_description
1 polymer ?
#
loop_
_entity_poly.entity_id
_entity_poly.type
_entity_poly.pdbx_seq_one_letter_code
_entity_poly.pdbx_strand_id
1 'polypeptide(L)'
;MAPSMSALLATFQPGTGEGYHTPGGEPLAARMGLALSFRHAWHIASGVSAMSATDTYLLVATQTPPALQRLPWHDAPDTLEPILLSSLPWLTSSFTGSVTHMEYSHATDMSIWLTDTHTYLVSGEEAHEGVCVCESSSTTTAMNARFSLLALGGDDGDVRVYECTTPTQPPTLSHTLHVPTWTTGRVTSLAWSSDGYALAVGWEHGWSLWSSLGHLLYHSFRDDWTTSTRVFRDTFAKGIQRVFWGLGGTELFVLPKSATTASQDDALVFVLPMLKAVATCHMRPDEASASFLMSDDSLWIYRGREQSDAGLLTPESDVWRPVRMPAAYLATQWPIRYATLSDDGRFIAMAGRRGLAHYSTASGHWKLFEQPAQAHAFYVRGGLLWFQHVLIAACDCNGEVQIRLYSRDQPLDNAHLLDLAVQSAPVVTMELFDTSLLLYLADNTLVHYMITTTQDRIRLRLCGSISFEGIISEPARVRAFGWLPAPSSTPAEKEDIGSASLLFLIDSMLILLHPVREPNSDEVSYDLHILHEHLETFWTHTQAEGPWPYALWGYDGRQLCWWLDVLEQTPVRHMRVDAYPIGVLLDRGIVLGAEATDVVRRTLDTATFRLQLRTTLFVDQVLRALLTDHRMYDALDVASSYASLRYFSHILEVLLHSVLEDEADAKPPIATHAQVLPTVLRFVDHFPEGLAILARAARKTEAKRWPHLFAIAGRPATLLHHCLERHDLETASSYLVVVNDLEDEATSIESAASVLAQMEQAHMWGLLRQVLGYVRDLDEDGTRLAACLQAAEKRVPGPSVLRQTWQGMTKQGDSASTPVAPLVTEADISTESSSSTSTLTPTPHTPRKLGLSSDGPRRPSSAGRRDRAATPSTPSPARKLSAHTLHRAARHASLTLSPAMARLQANGRLVVGPPTPSISPRPLDSRASTPSHTAGPMP
;
A
#
# COMPACT_ATOMS: atom_id res chain seq x y z
N MET A 1 -36.03 -31.38 25.10
CA MET A 1 -35.92 -30.32 26.15
C MET A 1 -34.90 -29.30 25.63
N ALA A 2 -35.35 -28.15 25.21
CA ALA A 2 -34.42 -27.06 24.84
C ALA A 2 -33.72 -26.60 26.12
N PRO A 3 -32.40 -26.44 26.11
CA PRO A 3 -31.70 -25.81 27.24
C PRO A 3 -32.24 -24.40 27.43
N SER A 4 -32.55 -24.08 28.65
CA SER A 4 -33.05 -22.74 28.98
C SER A 4 -32.02 -21.69 28.53
N MET A 5 -32.46 -20.64 27.93
CA MET A 5 -31.58 -19.57 27.41
C MET A 5 -30.66 -18.91 28.45
N SER A 6 -31.02 -19.02 29.73
CA SER A 6 -30.15 -18.64 30.86
C SER A 6 -28.86 -19.49 30.94
N ALA A 7 -28.88 -20.74 30.45
CA ALA A 7 -27.68 -21.59 30.42
C ALA A 7 -26.72 -21.19 29.29
N LEU A 8 -27.25 -20.72 28.16
CA LEU A 8 -26.42 -20.23 27.03
C LEU A 8 -25.73 -18.91 27.36
N LEU A 9 -26.40 -18.01 28.08
CA LEU A 9 -25.81 -16.75 28.57
C LEU A 9 -24.82 -16.99 29.71
N ALA A 10 -25.00 -18.05 30.52
CA ALA A 10 -24.07 -18.38 31.60
C ALA A 10 -22.75 -19.00 31.11
N THR A 11 -22.70 -19.59 29.90
CA THR A 11 -21.49 -20.13 29.29
C THR A 11 -20.61 -19.03 28.66
N PHE A 12 -21.11 -17.82 28.51
CA PHE A 12 -20.34 -16.62 28.12
C PHE A 12 -19.89 -15.80 29.35
N GLN A 13 -19.65 -16.41 30.48
CA GLN A 13 -18.87 -15.73 31.50
C GLN A 13 -17.45 -15.56 30.96
N PRO A 14 -16.97 -14.32 30.82
CA PRO A 14 -15.57 -14.11 30.54
C PRO A 14 -14.77 -14.83 31.60
N GLY A 15 -13.91 -15.76 31.22
CA GLY A 15 -12.87 -16.24 32.09
C GLY A 15 -12.19 -15.07 32.77
N THR A 16 -11.51 -15.24 33.88
CA THR A 16 -10.81 -14.22 34.65
C THR A 16 -9.75 -13.40 33.87
N GLY A 17 -9.73 -13.49 32.56
CA GLY A 17 -9.09 -12.55 31.61
C GLY A 17 -10.11 -11.53 31.14
N GLU A 18 -9.66 -10.38 30.79
CA GLU A 18 -10.42 -9.28 30.22
C GLU A 18 -11.35 -9.78 29.11
N GLY A 19 -12.67 -9.75 29.35
CA GLY A 19 -13.65 -10.13 28.36
C GLY A 19 -13.62 -9.20 27.14
N TYR A 20 -14.14 -9.66 25.99
CA TYR A 20 -14.26 -8.83 24.81
C TYR A 20 -15.05 -7.55 25.12
N HIS A 21 -14.41 -6.42 24.96
CA HIS A 21 -14.99 -5.09 25.11
C HIS A 21 -15.08 -4.42 23.74
N THR A 22 -16.15 -3.67 23.49
CA THR A 22 -16.17 -2.76 22.34
C THR A 22 -15.06 -1.72 22.48
N PRO A 23 -14.57 -1.13 21.38
CA PRO A 23 -13.66 -0.01 21.43
C PRO A 23 -14.24 1.17 22.21
N GLY A 24 -14.10 1.24 23.47
CA GLY A 24 -14.72 2.18 24.39
C GLY A 24 -14.83 1.62 25.80
N GLY A 25 -14.35 0.38 25.99
CA GLY A 25 -14.15 -0.22 27.32
C GLY A 25 -15.39 -0.79 28.00
N GLU A 26 -16.58 -0.79 27.35
CA GLU A 26 -17.78 -1.40 27.92
C GLU A 26 -18.01 -2.81 27.33
N PRO A 27 -18.49 -3.76 28.13
CA PRO A 27 -18.81 -5.10 27.64
C PRO A 27 -19.93 -5.02 26.57
N LEU A 28 -19.76 -5.73 25.47
CA LEU A 28 -20.68 -5.73 24.32
C LEU A 28 -22.11 -6.06 24.72
N ALA A 29 -22.29 -7.00 25.65
CA ALA A 29 -23.60 -7.43 26.15
C ALA A 29 -24.39 -6.32 26.90
N ALA A 30 -23.68 -5.41 27.57
CA ALA A 30 -24.32 -4.31 28.31
C ALA A 30 -24.89 -3.22 27.40
N ARG A 31 -24.42 -3.13 26.17
CA ARG A 31 -24.81 -2.06 25.22
C ARG A 31 -25.93 -2.43 24.28
N MET A 32 -26.04 -3.69 23.92
CA MET A 32 -26.95 -4.05 22.82
C MET A 32 -28.41 -4.19 23.24
N GLY A 33 -28.70 -4.35 24.53
CA GLY A 33 -30.08 -4.56 25.00
C GLY A 33 -30.82 -5.67 24.23
N LEU A 34 -30.04 -6.61 23.64
CA LEU A 34 -30.56 -7.66 22.81
C LEU A 34 -31.26 -8.70 23.68
N ALA A 35 -32.58 -8.73 23.60
CA ALA A 35 -33.37 -9.86 24.09
C ALA A 35 -33.42 -10.92 22.98
N LEU A 36 -32.79 -12.05 23.19
CA LEU A 36 -32.97 -13.20 22.35
C LEU A 36 -34.32 -13.83 22.67
N SER A 37 -35.21 -13.88 21.68
CA SER A 37 -36.49 -14.59 21.76
C SER A 37 -36.52 -15.73 20.75
N PHE A 38 -37.13 -16.84 21.15
CA PHE A 38 -37.39 -17.95 20.27
C PHE A 38 -38.50 -17.55 19.29
N ARG A 39 -38.21 -17.62 17.96
CA ARG A 39 -39.16 -17.19 16.93
C ARG A 39 -39.83 -18.38 16.23
N HIS A 40 -39.02 -19.28 15.67
CA HIS A 40 -39.49 -20.41 14.91
C HIS A 40 -38.68 -21.69 15.18
N ALA A 41 -39.31 -22.84 15.03
CA ALA A 41 -38.64 -24.17 14.96
C ALA A 41 -39.21 -24.89 13.74
N TRP A 42 -38.33 -25.28 12.82
CA TRP A 42 -38.69 -26.14 11.70
C TRP A 42 -38.25 -27.58 12.03
N HIS A 43 -39.15 -28.53 11.81
CA HIS A 43 -38.81 -29.94 11.90
C HIS A 43 -38.57 -30.49 10.49
N ILE A 44 -37.34 -30.88 10.20
CA ILE A 44 -36.92 -31.43 8.92
C ILE A 44 -36.62 -32.91 9.11
N ALA A 45 -37.50 -33.77 8.60
CA ALA A 45 -37.38 -35.21 8.81
C ALA A 45 -36.22 -35.85 8.04
N SER A 46 -35.73 -35.21 6.99
CA SER A 46 -34.73 -35.74 6.04
C SER A 46 -33.30 -35.62 6.52
N GLY A 47 -33.07 -35.07 7.69
CA GLY A 47 -31.72 -34.74 8.16
C GLY A 47 -31.11 -33.53 7.41
N VAL A 48 -30.47 -32.62 8.13
CA VAL A 48 -29.84 -31.43 7.56
C VAL A 48 -28.36 -31.70 7.39
N SER A 49 -27.82 -31.45 6.19
CA SER A 49 -26.38 -31.53 5.90
C SER A 49 -25.68 -30.18 5.88
N ALA A 50 -26.33 -29.16 5.29
CA ALA A 50 -25.81 -27.81 5.24
C ALA A 50 -26.95 -26.79 5.26
N MET A 51 -26.65 -25.54 5.67
CA MET A 51 -27.63 -24.44 5.62
C MET A 51 -26.93 -23.12 5.36
N SER A 52 -27.64 -22.23 4.68
CA SER A 52 -27.18 -20.87 4.44
C SER A 52 -28.34 -19.89 4.42
N ALA A 53 -28.12 -18.67 4.89
CA ALA A 53 -29.15 -17.64 4.93
C ALA A 53 -29.07 -16.75 3.68
N THR A 54 -30.20 -16.51 3.04
CA THR A 54 -30.39 -15.53 1.98
C THR A 54 -31.23 -14.35 2.48
N ASP A 55 -31.51 -13.39 1.62
CA ASP A 55 -32.35 -12.25 2.00
C ASP A 55 -33.81 -12.66 2.26
N THR A 56 -34.32 -13.63 1.53
CA THR A 56 -35.71 -14.06 1.56
C THR A 56 -35.95 -15.41 2.23
N TYR A 57 -34.97 -16.31 2.21
CA TYR A 57 -35.08 -17.69 2.67
C TYR A 57 -33.90 -18.12 3.56
N LEU A 58 -34.15 -19.14 4.37
CA LEU A 58 -33.13 -20.05 4.88
C LEU A 58 -33.04 -21.24 3.90
N LEU A 59 -31.93 -21.35 3.20
CA LEU A 59 -31.63 -22.50 2.35
C LEU A 59 -31.12 -23.66 3.22
N VAL A 60 -31.72 -24.84 3.06
CA VAL A 60 -31.36 -26.02 3.82
C VAL A 60 -31.15 -27.19 2.86
N ALA A 61 -29.94 -27.74 2.86
CA ALA A 61 -29.63 -28.96 2.16
C ALA A 61 -29.95 -30.18 3.01
N THR A 62 -30.64 -31.19 2.44
CA THR A 62 -31.05 -32.43 3.12
C THR A 62 -30.25 -33.62 2.61
N GLN A 63 -30.16 -34.68 3.45
CA GLN A 63 -29.38 -35.88 3.15
C GLN A 63 -30.22 -36.97 2.45
N THR A 64 -31.44 -37.19 2.93
CA THR A 64 -32.28 -38.32 2.47
C THR A 64 -33.75 -37.89 2.29
N PRO A 65 -34.24 -37.59 1.05
CA PRO A 65 -33.45 -37.51 -0.18
C PRO A 65 -32.54 -36.27 -0.22
N PRO A 66 -31.47 -36.29 -1.05
CA PRO A 66 -30.66 -35.11 -1.29
C PRO A 66 -31.50 -34.05 -2.00
N ALA A 67 -31.82 -32.97 -1.27
CA ALA A 67 -32.69 -31.92 -1.76
C ALA A 67 -32.34 -30.56 -1.16
N LEU A 68 -32.72 -29.47 -1.82
CA LEU A 68 -32.66 -28.11 -1.33
C LEU A 68 -34.04 -27.67 -0.86
N GLN A 69 -34.19 -27.31 0.41
CA GLN A 69 -35.39 -26.72 0.96
C GLN A 69 -35.23 -25.22 1.16
N ARG A 70 -36.23 -24.44 0.84
CA ARG A 70 -36.28 -22.99 1.02
C ARG A 70 -37.30 -22.68 2.10
N LEU A 71 -36.85 -22.19 3.24
CA LEU A 71 -37.70 -21.84 4.39
C LEU A 71 -37.82 -20.32 4.45
N PRO A 72 -39.02 -19.74 4.23
CA PRO A 72 -39.15 -18.28 4.20
C PRO A 72 -38.98 -17.66 5.59
N TRP A 73 -38.36 -16.46 5.66
CA TRP A 73 -38.18 -15.70 6.91
C TRP A 73 -39.49 -15.17 7.52
N HIS A 74 -40.53 -15.00 6.69
CA HIS A 74 -41.83 -14.51 7.09
C HIS A 74 -42.89 -15.61 6.89
N ASP A 75 -43.94 -15.56 7.68
CA ASP A 75 -45.05 -16.51 7.61
C ASP A 75 -45.73 -16.48 6.21
N ALA A 76 -45.11 -17.09 5.25
CA ALA A 76 -45.77 -17.37 3.97
C ALA A 76 -46.54 -18.66 4.11
N PRO A 77 -47.81 -18.72 3.67
CA PRO A 77 -48.66 -19.90 3.84
C PRO A 77 -48.23 -21.11 2.99
N ASP A 78 -47.30 -20.91 2.04
CA ASP A 78 -46.88 -21.96 1.13
C ASP A 78 -45.46 -22.40 1.45
N THR A 79 -45.34 -23.60 2.01
CA THR A 79 -44.06 -24.31 2.01
C THR A 79 -43.68 -24.61 0.58
N LEU A 80 -42.64 -23.94 0.07
CA LEU A 80 -42.11 -24.21 -1.25
C LEU A 80 -41.67 -25.67 -1.35
N GLU A 81 -42.03 -26.32 -2.48
CA GLU A 81 -41.61 -27.69 -2.71
C GLU A 81 -40.09 -27.84 -2.68
N PRO A 82 -39.55 -28.88 -2.05
CA PRO A 82 -38.11 -29.12 -2.03
C PRO A 82 -37.63 -29.43 -3.45
N ILE A 83 -36.51 -28.80 -3.82
CA ILE A 83 -35.86 -29.06 -5.10
C ILE A 83 -34.95 -30.27 -4.94
N LEU A 84 -35.26 -31.38 -5.59
CA LEU A 84 -34.39 -32.55 -5.60
C LEU A 84 -33.07 -32.24 -6.32
N LEU A 85 -31.92 -32.51 -5.71
CA LEU A 85 -30.62 -32.28 -6.35
C LEU A 85 -30.50 -33.06 -7.66
N SER A 86 -31.08 -34.26 -7.75
CA SER A 86 -31.13 -35.07 -8.98
C SER A 86 -31.98 -34.45 -10.13
N SER A 87 -32.80 -33.47 -9.86
CA SER A 87 -33.62 -32.77 -10.90
C SER A 87 -32.89 -31.57 -11.51
N LEU A 88 -31.75 -31.14 -10.94
CA LEU A 88 -31.01 -30.01 -11.44
C LEU A 88 -30.23 -30.37 -12.72
N PRO A 89 -30.47 -29.70 -13.85
CA PRO A 89 -29.90 -30.09 -15.14
C PRO A 89 -28.39 -29.87 -15.26
N TRP A 90 -27.85 -28.97 -14.45
CA TRP A 90 -26.43 -28.62 -14.42
C TRP A 90 -25.62 -29.52 -13.47
N LEU A 91 -26.28 -30.22 -12.54
CA LEU A 91 -25.61 -31.14 -11.67
C LEU A 91 -25.34 -32.45 -12.45
N THR A 92 -24.10 -32.96 -12.36
CA THR A 92 -23.72 -34.18 -13.11
C THR A 92 -24.66 -35.34 -12.79
N SER A 93 -25.11 -36.07 -13.82
CA SER A 93 -26.07 -37.19 -13.71
C SER A 93 -25.61 -38.36 -12.81
N SER A 94 -24.37 -38.38 -12.42
CA SER A 94 -23.74 -39.34 -11.50
C SER A 94 -23.71 -38.86 -10.04
N PHE A 95 -24.28 -37.67 -9.74
CA PHE A 95 -24.25 -37.12 -8.38
C PHE A 95 -25.17 -37.96 -7.46
N THR A 96 -24.57 -38.65 -6.50
CA THR A 96 -25.28 -39.44 -5.48
C THR A 96 -25.07 -38.92 -4.06
N GLY A 97 -24.27 -37.88 -3.92
CA GLY A 97 -23.88 -37.29 -2.63
C GLY A 97 -24.86 -36.26 -2.09
N SER A 98 -24.51 -35.68 -0.96
CA SER A 98 -25.21 -34.53 -0.37
C SER A 98 -24.29 -33.29 -0.39
N VAL A 99 -24.91 -32.12 -0.29
CA VAL A 99 -24.16 -30.87 -0.09
C VAL A 99 -23.65 -30.87 1.36
N THR A 100 -22.36 -30.85 1.56
CA THR A 100 -21.69 -30.87 2.88
C THR A 100 -21.54 -29.48 3.50
N HIS A 101 -21.37 -28.47 2.67
CA HIS A 101 -21.25 -27.07 3.09
C HIS A 101 -21.89 -26.16 2.05
N MET A 102 -22.51 -25.10 2.51
CA MET A 102 -23.14 -24.08 1.65
C MET A 102 -22.85 -22.68 2.19
N GLU A 103 -22.43 -21.78 1.32
CA GLU A 103 -22.21 -20.38 1.62
C GLU A 103 -22.91 -19.51 0.55
N TYR A 104 -23.70 -18.53 0.98
CA TYR A 104 -24.39 -17.59 0.09
C TYR A 104 -23.78 -16.20 0.22
N SER A 105 -23.53 -15.59 -0.91
CA SER A 105 -23.01 -14.22 -1.00
C SER A 105 -24.14 -13.27 -1.42
N HIS A 106 -24.60 -12.44 -0.48
CA HIS A 106 -25.65 -11.43 -0.72
C HIS A 106 -25.25 -10.38 -1.78
N ALA A 107 -23.95 -10.09 -1.91
CA ALA A 107 -23.49 -9.04 -2.81
C ALA A 107 -23.46 -9.49 -4.29
N THR A 108 -23.31 -10.78 -4.55
CA THR A 108 -23.20 -11.35 -5.89
C THR A 108 -24.40 -12.20 -6.28
N ASP A 109 -25.36 -12.42 -5.37
CA ASP A 109 -26.49 -13.34 -5.51
C ASP A 109 -26.05 -14.75 -5.97
N MET A 110 -24.96 -15.24 -5.41
CA MET A 110 -24.40 -16.56 -5.73
C MET A 110 -24.22 -17.38 -4.45
N SER A 111 -24.43 -18.69 -4.56
CA SER A 111 -24.13 -19.65 -3.51
C SER A 111 -23.04 -20.63 -3.94
N ILE A 112 -22.20 -21.04 -2.99
CA ILE A 112 -21.15 -22.02 -3.18
C ILE A 112 -21.58 -23.29 -2.47
N TRP A 113 -21.58 -24.41 -3.20
CA TRP A 113 -21.93 -25.71 -2.67
C TRP A 113 -20.72 -26.62 -2.69
N LEU A 114 -20.32 -27.10 -1.53
CA LEU A 114 -19.33 -28.17 -1.40
C LEU A 114 -20.04 -29.52 -1.34
N THR A 115 -19.52 -30.45 -2.06
CA THR A 115 -19.89 -31.87 -1.98
C THR A 115 -18.63 -32.68 -1.66
N ASP A 116 -18.78 -33.97 -1.43
CA ASP A 116 -17.63 -34.85 -1.13
C ASP A 116 -16.59 -34.90 -2.27
N THR A 117 -16.97 -34.55 -3.49
CA THR A 117 -16.12 -34.73 -4.68
C THR A 117 -15.94 -33.47 -5.50
N HIS A 118 -16.88 -32.53 -5.45
CA HIS A 118 -16.91 -31.36 -6.34
C HIS A 118 -17.30 -30.10 -5.58
N THR A 119 -16.92 -28.96 -6.15
CA THR A 119 -17.40 -27.65 -5.72
C THR A 119 -18.19 -26.99 -6.84
N TYR A 120 -19.36 -26.46 -6.53
CA TYR A 120 -20.25 -25.80 -7.47
C TYR A 120 -20.48 -24.36 -7.07
N LEU A 121 -20.52 -23.47 -8.07
CA LEU A 121 -21.02 -22.10 -7.96
C LEU A 121 -22.43 -22.06 -8.55
N VAL A 122 -23.40 -21.60 -7.77
CA VAL A 122 -24.82 -21.66 -8.09
C VAL A 122 -25.41 -20.28 -8.06
N SER A 123 -26.16 -19.91 -9.11
CA SER A 123 -26.78 -18.60 -9.26
C SER A 123 -28.16 -18.55 -8.60
N GLY A 124 -28.37 -17.47 -7.83
CA GLY A 124 -29.67 -17.15 -7.23
C GLY A 124 -30.14 -18.11 -6.13
N GLU A 125 -31.27 -17.78 -5.54
CA GLU A 125 -31.89 -18.54 -4.46
C GLU A 125 -32.61 -19.81 -4.98
N GLU A 126 -32.95 -19.88 -6.27
CA GLU A 126 -33.71 -20.97 -6.90
C GLU A 126 -32.79 -22.04 -7.51
N ALA A 127 -31.50 -21.85 -7.51
CA ALA A 127 -30.51 -22.79 -8.01
C ALA A 127 -30.75 -23.25 -9.48
N HIS A 128 -31.29 -22.38 -10.34
CA HIS A 128 -31.58 -22.70 -11.73
C HIS A 128 -30.35 -22.99 -12.57
N GLU A 129 -29.24 -22.26 -12.28
CA GLU A 129 -28.00 -22.38 -12.99
C GLU A 129 -26.87 -22.66 -12.00
N GLY A 130 -25.96 -23.55 -12.37
CA GLY A 130 -24.80 -23.85 -11.57
C GLY A 130 -23.65 -24.36 -12.43
N VAL A 131 -22.44 -24.08 -12.02
CA VAL A 131 -21.22 -24.41 -12.74
C VAL A 131 -20.26 -25.14 -11.79
N CYS A 132 -19.62 -26.22 -12.27
CA CYS A 132 -18.57 -26.88 -11.53
C CYS A 132 -17.31 -26.01 -11.54
N VAL A 133 -16.80 -25.67 -10.34
CA VAL A 133 -15.57 -24.89 -10.14
C VAL A 133 -14.35 -25.80 -10.09
N CYS A 134 -14.47 -26.89 -9.33
CA CYS A 134 -13.36 -27.82 -9.06
C CYS A 134 -13.89 -29.24 -8.92
N GLU A 135 -13.19 -30.20 -9.56
CA GLU A 135 -13.47 -31.64 -9.50
C GLU A 135 -12.73 -32.35 -8.36
N SER A 136 -12.23 -31.60 -7.38
CA SER A 136 -11.58 -32.13 -6.18
C SER A 136 -12.36 -31.76 -4.93
N SER A 137 -12.25 -32.58 -3.88
CA SER A 137 -12.87 -32.30 -2.59
C SER A 137 -12.23 -31.05 -1.98
N SER A 138 -13.10 -30.14 -1.56
CA SER A 138 -12.68 -28.93 -0.82
C SER A 138 -13.22 -29.01 0.60
N THR A 139 -12.42 -28.61 1.57
CA THR A 139 -12.78 -28.67 3.00
C THR A 139 -13.53 -27.43 3.47
N THR A 140 -13.23 -26.28 2.85
CA THR A 140 -13.79 -24.98 3.24
C THR A 140 -13.74 -24.00 2.07
N THR A 141 -14.64 -23.01 2.10
CA THR A 141 -14.75 -21.96 1.10
C THR A 141 -14.80 -20.60 1.74
N ALA A 142 -14.47 -19.56 0.95
CA ALA A 142 -14.76 -18.18 1.30
C ALA A 142 -14.90 -17.34 0.02
N MET A 143 -16.01 -16.58 -0.08
CA MET A 143 -16.28 -15.69 -1.21
C MET A 143 -15.89 -14.26 -0.91
N ASN A 144 -15.19 -13.62 -1.85
CA ASN A 144 -14.85 -12.20 -1.84
C ASN A 144 -15.64 -11.48 -2.94
N ALA A 145 -16.75 -10.89 -2.55
CA ALA A 145 -17.63 -10.22 -3.52
C ALA A 145 -17.01 -8.94 -4.12
N ARG A 146 -16.08 -8.29 -3.40
CA ARG A 146 -15.47 -7.04 -3.85
C ARG A 146 -14.47 -7.22 -4.99
N PHE A 147 -13.79 -8.37 -5.01
CA PHE A 147 -12.81 -8.72 -6.04
C PHE A 147 -13.29 -9.84 -6.95
N SER A 148 -14.53 -10.28 -6.76
CA SER A 148 -15.10 -11.43 -7.47
C SER A 148 -14.22 -12.69 -7.39
N LEU A 149 -13.64 -12.96 -6.19
CA LEU A 149 -12.73 -14.08 -5.94
C LEU A 149 -13.39 -15.13 -5.05
N LEU A 150 -13.14 -16.40 -5.37
CA LEU A 150 -13.55 -17.55 -4.57
C LEU A 150 -12.31 -18.32 -4.11
N ALA A 151 -12.11 -18.40 -2.80
CA ALA A 151 -11.04 -19.20 -2.20
C ALA A 151 -11.58 -20.59 -1.81
N LEU A 152 -10.89 -21.63 -2.23
CA LEU A 152 -11.18 -23.04 -1.90
C LEU A 152 -9.98 -23.65 -1.17
N GLY A 153 -10.23 -24.22 0.01
CA GLY A 153 -9.22 -24.93 0.80
C GLY A 153 -9.29 -26.42 0.57
N GLY A 154 -8.17 -27.07 0.27
CA GLY A 154 -8.05 -28.49 0.01
C GLY A 154 -7.56 -29.30 1.21
N ASP A 155 -7.76 -30.63 1.17
CA ASP A 155 -7.14 -31.59 2.08
C ASP A 155 -5.61 -31.69 1.88
N ASP A 156 -5.14 -31.32 0.69
CA ASP A 156 -3.73 -31.26 0.31
C ASP A 156 -2.97 -30.09 0.99
N GLY A 157 -3.70 -29.18 1.64
CA GLY A 157 -3.17 -27.98 2.27
C GLY A 157 -3.04 -26.79 1.32
N ASP A 158 -3.35 -26.95 0.06
CA ASP A 158 -3.35 -25.85 -0.91
C ASP A 158 -4.64 -25.04 -0.81
N VAL A 159 -4.52 -23.73 -0.99
CA VAL A 159 -5.66 -22.82 -1.15
C VAL A 159 -5.65 -22.32 -2.58
N ARG A 160 -6.70 -22.67 -3.33
CA ARG A 160 -6.88 -22.25 -4.74
C ARG A 160 -7.85 -21.10 -4.80
N VAL A 161 -7.46 -20.01 -5.45
CA VAL A 161 -8.29 -18.80 -5.60
C VAL A 161 -8.73 -18.68 -7.06
N TYR A 162 -10.04 -18.63 -7.27
CA TYR A 162 -10.68 -18.57 -8.58
C TYR A 162 -11.32 -17.20 -8.80
N GLU A 163 -11.31 -16.71 -10.03
CA GLU A 163 -12.07 -15.55 -10.46
C GLU A 163 -13.46 -15.95 -10.92
N CYS A 164 -14.49 -15.33 -10.33
CA CYS A 164 -15.89 -15.58 -10.57
C CYS A 164 -16.54 -14.35 -11.18
N THR A 165 -16.32 -14.10 -12.47
CA THR A 165 -16.82 -12.89 -13.15
C THR A 165 -18.30 -12.95 -13.50
N THR A 166 -18.81 -14.13 -13.82
CA THR A 166 -20.22 -14.35 -14.16
C THR A 166 -20.70 -15.71 -13.63
N PRO A 167 -21.97 -15.84 -13.22
CA PRO A 167 -22.50 -17.11 -12.72
C PRO A 167 -22.65 -18.21 -13.79
N THR A 168 -22.59 -17.86 -15.07
CA THR A 168 -22.83 -18.77 -16.20
C THR A 168 -21.56 -19.35 -16.80
N GLN A 169 -20.39 -18.81 -16.43
CA GLN A 169 -19.12 -19.27 -16.96
C GLN A 169 -18.30 -19.96 -15.86
N PRO A 170 -17.56 -21.03 -16.21
CA PRO A 170 -16.71 -21.69 -15.25
C PRO A 170 -15.64 -20.73 -14.73
N PRO A 171 -15.52 -20.59 -13.39
CA PRO A 171 -14.48 -19.77 -12.78
C PRO A 171 -13.08 -20.17 -13.24
N THR A 172 -12.23 -19.19 -13.45
CA THR A 172 -10.82 -19.41 -13.85
C THR A 172 -9.92 -19.38 -12.62
N LEU A 173 -8.93 -20.29 -12.57
CA LEU A 173 -7.93 -20.29 -11.50
C LEU A 173 -7.04 -19.04 -11.63
N SER A 174 -7.14 -18.12 -10.67
CA SER A 174 -6.29 -16.93 -10.61
C SER A 174 -4.91 -17.29 -10.07
N HIS A 175 -4.86 -17.85 -8.86
CA HIS A 175 -3.60 -18.22 -8.21
C HIS A 175 -3.80 -19.27 -7.12
N THR A 176 -2.69 -19.86 -6.69
CA THR A 176 -2.67 -20.80 -5.56
C THR A 176 -1.77 -20.24 -4.46
N LEU A 177 -2.28 -20.29 -3.22
CA LEU A 177 -1.54 -19.89 -2.03
C LEU A 177 -0.82 -21.11 -1.47
N HIS A 178 0.49 -21.05 -1.50
CA HIS A 178 1.35 -22.12 -1.00
C HIS A 178 2.40 -21.55 -0.06
N VAL A 179 2.55 -22.15 1.11
CA VAL A 179 3.64 -21.81 2.05
C VAL A 179 4.82 -22.73 1.77
N PRO A 180 5.86 -22.24 1.07
CA PRO A 180 7.01 -23.09 0.73
C PRO A 180 7.70 -23.57 2.02
N THR A 181 8.28 -24.77 1.98
CA THR A 181 9.09 -25.37 3.05
C THR A 181 8.37 -25.88 4.30
N TRP A 182 7.06 -25.64 4.47
CA TRP A 182 6.33 -26.06 5.68
C TRP A 182 5.25 -27.10 5.39
N THR A 183 5.08 -28.05 6.29
CA THR A 183 3.95 -28.98 6.26
C THR A 183 2.76 -28.35 6.96
N THR A 184 1.86 -27.77 6.19
CA THR A 184 0.69 -27.04 6.71
C THR A 184 -0.41 -27.95 7.24
N GLY A 185 -0.51 -29.18 6.73
CA GLY A 185 -1.69 -30.02 6.93
C GLY A 185 -2.87 -29.51 6.10
N ARG A 186 -4.06 -30.06 6.30
CA ARG A 186 -5.28 -29.66 5.60
C ARG A 186 -5.72 -28.24 5.99
N VAL A 187 -6.39 -27.56 5.08
CA VAL A 187 -7.04 -26.29 5.34
C VAL A 187 -8.27 -26.50 6.23
N THR A 188 -8.35 -25.79 7.35
CA THR A 188 -9.44 -25.94 8.33
C THR A 188 -10.46 -24.83 8.25
N SER A 189 -10.04 -23.61 7.88
CA SER A 189 -10.92 -22.46 7.82
C SER A 189 -10.35 -21.38 6.90
N LEU A 190 -11.22 -20.72 6.16
CA LEU A 190 -10.94 -19.55 5.32
C LEU A 190 -11.85 -18.40 5.73
N ALA A 191 -11.33 -17.17 5.73
CA ALA A 191 -12.14 -15.99 5.97
C ALA A 191 -11.54 -14.77 5.28
N TRP A 192 -12.31 -14.10 4.41
CA TRP A 192 -11.96 -12.80 3.86
C TRP A 192 -12.30 -11.69 4.84
N SER A 193 -11.45 -10.66 4.88
CA SER A 193 -11.77 -9.42 5.59
C SER A 193 -12.99 -8.74 4.96
N SER A 194 -13.73 -7.96 5.74
CA SER A 194 -14.97 -7.30 5.29
C SER A 194 -14.77 -6.35 4.10
N ASP A 195 -13.54 -5.86 3.90
CA ASP A 195 -13.13 -5.02 2.78
C ASP A 195 -12.54 -5.81 1.60
N GLY A 196 -12.37 -7.13 1.75
CA GLY A 196 -11.89 -8.04 0.71
C GLY A 196 -10.39 -8.03 0.46
N TYR A 197 -9.59 -7.22 1.14
CA TYR A 197 -8.15 -7.09 0.88
C TYR A 197 -7.29 -8.16 1.54
N ALA A 198 -7.79 -8.84 2.55
CA ALA A 198 -7.03 -9.85 3.27
C ALA A 198 -7.78 -11.16 3.42
N LEU A 199 -7.11 -12.28 3.17
CA LEU A 199 -7.58 -13.63 3.42
C LEU A 199 -6.85 -14.22 4.60
N ALA A 200 -7.58 -14.59 5.64
CA ALA A 200 -7.07 -15.40 6.75
C ALA A 200 -7.25 -16.88 6.44
N VAL A 201 -6.17 -17.63 6.52
CA VAL A 201 -6.14 -19.08 6.27
C VAL A 201 -5.71 -19.80 7.53
N GLY A 202 -6.56 -20.70 8.02
CA GLY A 202 -6.26 -21.64 9.08
C GLY A 202 -5.91 -22.99 8.53
N TRP A 203 -4.79 -23.55 8.99
CA TRP A 203 -4.38 -24.93 8.72
C TRP A 203 -4.34 -25.78 9.99
N GLU A 204 -4.21 -27.05 9.79
CA GLU A 204 -4.06 -28.01 10.87
C GLU A 204 -2.83 -27.75 11.75
N HIS A 205 -1.75 -27.16 11.20
CA HIS A 205 -0.48 -26.95 11.89
C HIS A 205 -0.05 -25.49 12.00
N GLY A 206 -0.93 -24.54 11.65
CA GLY A 206 -0.61 -23.12 11.72
C GLY A 206 -1.67 -22.24 11.08
N TRP A 207 -1.31 -21.00 10.77
CA TRP A 207 -2.16 -20.05 10.06
C TRP A 207 -1.34 -19.01 9.32
N SER A 208 -2.00 -18.32 8.40
CA SER A 208 -1.38 -17.21 7.66
C SER A 208 -2.40 -16.17 7.21
N LEU A 209 -1.90 -15.01 6.82
CA LEU A 209 -2.62 -13.93 6.19
C LEU A 209 -2.06 -13.67 4.80
N TRP A 210 -2.94 -13.46 3.85
CA TRP A 210 -2.60 -13.20 2.46
C TRP A 210 -3.36 -11.97 1.94
N SER A 211 -2.80 -11.25 1.00
CA SER A 211 -3.52 -10.24 0.25
C SER A 211 -4.48 -10.88 -0.78
N SER A 212 -5.32 -10.08 -1.41
CA SER A 212 -6.31 -10.58 -2.38
C SER A 212 -5.71 -11.30 -3.58
N LEU A 213 -4.52 -10.91 -4.04
CA LEU A 213 -3.83 -11.52 -5.18
C LEU A 213 -2.61 -12.38 -4.77
N GLY A 214 -2.51 -12.77 -3.49
CA GLY A 214 -1.61 -13.82 -3.04
C GLY A 214 -0.26 -13.36 -2.51
N HIS A 215 -0.11 -12.09 -2.04
CA HIS A 215 1.04 -11.70 -1.24
C HIS A 215 0.91 -12.24 0.19
N LEU A 216 1.96 -12.88 0.69
CA LEU A 216 2.01 -13.39 2.06
C LEU A 216 2.28 -12.24 3.04
N LEU A 217 1.25 -11.84 3.79
CA LEU A 217 1.35 -10.76 4.78
C LEU A 217 1.95 -11.24 6.10
N TYR A 218 1.59 -12.46 6.51
CA TYR A 218 2.07 -13.05 7.75
C TYR A 218 1.86 -14.58 7.75
N HIS A 219 2.70 -15.33 8.46
CA HIS A 219 2.50 -16.76 8.76
C HIS A 219 3.03 -17.14 10.14
N SER A 220 2.41 -18.16 10.75
CA SER A 220 2.80 -18.66 12.07
C SER A 220 3.78 -19.84 12.04
N PHE A 221 4.20 -20.28 10.87
CA PHE A 221 5.09 -21.43 10.72
C PHE A 221 6.53 -21.05 11.06
N ARG A 222 7.07 -21.58 12.19
CA ARG A 222 8.43 -21.36 12.65
C ARG A 222 8.96 -22.52 13.48
N ASP A 223 10.24 -22.84 13.31
CA ASP A 223 10.92 -23.88 14.07
C ASP A 223 11.10 -23.51 15.55
N ASP A 224 11.29 -22.22 15.84
CA ASP A 224 11.57 -21.72 17.19
C ASP A 224 10.43 -21.98 18.19
N TRP A 225 9.22 -22.12 17.69
CA TRP A 225 8.03 -22.36 18.53
C TRP A 225 7.86 -23.80 18.95
N THR A 226 8.60 -24.74 18.34
CA THR A 226 8.58 -26.16 18.68
C THR A 226 9.44 -26.50 19.88
N THR A 227 10.47 -25.72 20.18
CA THR A 227 11.44 -25.98 21.23
C THR A 227 10.99 -25.53 22.64
N SER A 228 10.01 -24.64 22.71
CA SER A 228 9.53 -24.00 23.93
C SER A 228 8.18 -24.52 24.43
N THR A 229 7.87 -25.80 24.23
CA THR A 229 6.54 -26.42 24.37
C THR A 229 5.88 -26.37 25.76
N ARG A 230 6.59 -25.99 26.82
CA ARG A 230 6.03 -26.00 28.19
C ARG A 230 5.56 -24.61 28.66
N VAL A 231 5.97 -23.51 28.01
CA VAL A 231 5.76 -22.16 28.53
C VAL A 231 4.91 -21.30 27.59
N PHE A 232 4.87 -21.65 26.30
CA PHE A 232 4.20 -20.81 25.29
C PHE A 232 2.68 -21.04 25.30
N ARG A 233 1.90 -19.99 25.64
CA ARG A 233 0.44 -20.06 25.78
C ARG A 233 -0.35 -19.83 24.50
N ASP A 234 0.28 -19.24 23.47
CA ASP A 234 -0.39 -18.89 22.23
C ASP A 234 -0.61 -20.13 21.35
N THR A 235 -1.56 -20.96 21.76
CA THR A 235 -1.87 -22.22 21.06
C THR A 235 -2.38 -22.02 19.64
N PHE A 236 -2.90 -20.82 19.31
CA PHE A 236 -3.32 -20.46 17.95
C PHE A 236 -2.16 -20.48 16.92
N ALA A 237 -0.92 -20.35 17.39
CA ALA A 237 0.24 -20.44 16.50
C ALA A 237 0.49 -21.84 15.92
N LYS A 238 -0.04 -22.89 16.61
CA LYS A 238 0.24 -24.31 16.29
C LYS A 238 -0.85 -24.99 15.46
N GLY A 239 -1.95 -24.36 15.19
CA GLY A 239 -3.06 -24.86 14.38
C GLY A 239 -4.37 -24.20 14.76
N ILE A 240 -5.24 -24.07 13.78
CA ILE A 240 -6.52 -23.38 13.91
C ILE A 240 -7.65 -24.35 13.57
N GLN A 241 -8.74 -24.25 14.34
CA GLN A 241 -9.99 -24.94 14.05
C GLN A 241 -10.93 -24.03 13.24
N ARG A 242 -11.03 -22.74 13.62
CA ARG A 242 -11.86 -21.74 12.95
C ARG A 242 -11.24 -20.37 13.04
N VAL A 243 -11.45 -19.58 12.00
CA VAL A 243 -11.05 -18.18 11.92
C VAL A 243 -12.16 -17.35 11.30
N PHE A 244 -12.37 -16.12 11.79
CA PHE A 244 -13.26 -15.15 11.16
C PHE A 244 -12.86 -13.72 11.53
N TRP A 245 -13.23 -12.77 10.69
CA TRP A 245 -12.97 -11.36 10.90
C TRP A 245 -14.09 -10.69 11.69
N GLY A 246 -13.72 -9.76 12.56
CA GLY A 246 -14.65 -8.81 13.16
C GLY A 246 -15.25 -7.85 12.13
N LEU A 247 -16.37 -7.23 12.48
CA LEU A 247 -17.14 -6.35 11.57
C LEU A 247 -16.32 -5.19 10.95
N GLY A 248 -15.35 -4.66 11.67
CA GLY A 248 -14.47 -3.57 11.19
C GLY A 248 -13.32 -4.03 10.30
N GLY A 249 -13.05 -5.34 10.21
CA GLY A 249 -11.84 -5.87 9.55
C GLY A 249 -10.54 -5.48 10.28
N THR A 250 -10.63 -5.03 11.53
CA THR A 250 -9.48 -4.66 12.39
C THR A 250 -9.19 -5.69 13.47
N GLU A 251 -10.01 -6.74 13.56
CA GLU A 251 -9.87 -7.81 14.54
C GLU A 251 -10.06 -9.16 13.88
N LEU A 252 -9.16 -10.08 14.15
CA LEU A 252 -9.24 -11.48 13.71
C LEU A 252 -9.52 -12.37 14.90
N PHE A 253 -10.64 -13.08 14.89
CA PHE A 253 -11.03 -14.04 15.90
C PHE A 253 -10.51 -15.42 15.50
N VAL A 254 -9.82 -16.07 16.44
CA VAL A 254 -9.15 -17.34 16.19
C VAL A 254 -9.53 -18.35 17.26
N LEU A 255 -10.09 -19.48 16.83
CA LEU A 255 -10.30 -20.65 17.66
C LEU A 255 -9.19 -21.66 17.36
N PRO A 256 -8.24 -21.88 18.30
CA PRO A 256 -7.16 -22.83 18.10
C PRO A 256 -7.66 -24.29 18.11
N LYS A 257 -6.88 -25.16 17.49
CA LYS A 257 -7.07 -26.60 17.62
C LYS A 257 -6.78 -27.02 19.06
N SER A 258 -7.75 -27.67 19.73
CA SER A 258 -7.57 -28.13 21.12
C SER A 258 -6.41 -29.10 21.21
N ALA A 259 -5.49 -28.85 22.14
CA ALA A 259 -4.47 -29.81 22.47
C ALA A 259 -5.16 -31.01 23.20
N THR A 260 -4.94 -32.21 22.75
CA THR A 260 -5.55 -33.46 23.18
C THR A 260 -5.35 -33.81 24.68
N THR A 261 -4.73 -32.92 25.45
CA THR A 261 -4.38 -33.15 26.89
C THR A 261 -4.98 -32.13 27.85
N ALA A 262 -5.68 -31.12 27.39
CA ALA A 262 -6.39 -30.19 28.26
C ALA A 262 -7.79 -30.75 28.54
N SER A 263 -8.23 -30.69 29.79
CA SER A 263 -9.60 -30.98 30.18
C SER A 263 -10.57 -30.29 29.21
N GLN A 264 -11.57 -31.01 28.75
CA GLN A 264 -12.54 -30.63 27.69
C GLN A 264 -13.32 -29.31 27.95
N ASP A 265 -13.05 -28.63 29.07
CA ASP A 265 -13.89 -27.55 29.58
C ASP A 265 -13.41 -26.14 29.26
N ASP A 266 -12.15 -25.95 28.82
CA ASP A 266 -11.59 -24.62 28.57
C ASP A 266 -11.23 -24.40 27.09
N ALA A 267 -12.20 -23.98 26.29
CA ALA A 267 -11.96 -23.48 24.94
C ALA A 267 -11.61 -21.99 24.97
N LEU A 268 -10.39 -21.64 24.53
CA LEU A 268 -9.94 -20.26 24.43
C LEU A 268 -10.24 -19.74 23.02
N VAL A 269 -10.77 -18.52 22.93
CA VAL A 269 -10.89 -17.76 21.69
C VAL A 269 -9.92 -16.60 21.78
N PHE A 270 -9.02 -16.51 20.82
CA PHE A 270 -8.08 -15.40 20.72
C PHE A 270 -8.63 -14.31 19.80
N VAL A 271 -8.39 -13.06 20.17
CA VAL A 271 -8.70 -11.89 19.33
C VAL A 271 -7.38 -11.21 19.00
N LEU A 272 -7.04 -11.17 17.74
CA LEU A 272 -5.81 -10.55 17.22
C LEU A 272 -6.16 -9.18 16.62
N PRO A 273 -5.71 -8.07 17.22
CA PRO A 273 -5.90 -6.75 16.64
C PRO A 273 -5.03 -6.61 15.40
N MET A 274 -5.60 -6.04 14.35
CA MET A 274 -4.95 -5.81 13.06
C MET A 274 -4.91 -4.33 12.73
N LEU A 275 -3.81 -3.89 12.12
CA LEU A 275 -3.71 -2.59 11.48
C LEU A 275 -4.00 -2.77 10.00
N LYS A 276 -4.89 -1.94 9.46
CA LYS A 276 -5.21 -1.94 8.03
C LYS A 276 -4.96 -0.57 7.42
N ALA A 277 -4.57 -0.54 6.14
CA ALA A 277 -4.47 0.71 5.40
C ALA A 277 -5.86 1.32 5.20
N VAL A 278 -6.00 2.61 5.39
CA VAL A 278 -7.30 3.30 5.20
C VAL A 278 -7.73 3.27 3.74
N ALA A 279 -6.78 3.21 2.80
CA ALA A 279 -7.05 3.00 1.38
C ALA A 279 -7.92 1.75 1.08
N THR A 280 -7.95 0.73 1.96
CA THR A 280 -8.85 -0.42 1.81
C THR A 280 -10.32 -0.04 2.00
N CYS A 281 -10.61 1.02 2.76
CA CYS A 281 -11.96 1.52 2.96
C CYS A 281 -12.43 2.38 1.77
N HIS A 282 -11.56 3.29 1.33
CA HIS A 282 -11.79 4.17 0.19
C HIS A 282 -10.45 4.45 -0.48
N MET A 283 -10.23 3.86 -1.66
CA MET A 283 -9.01 4.02 -2.42
C MET A 283 -9.00 5.38 -3.12
N ARG A 284 -7.96 6.15 -2.87
CA ARG A 284 -7.67 7.42 -3.54
C ARG A 284 -6.34 7.29 -4.27
N PRO A 285 -6.36 7.12 -5.60
CA PRO A 285 -5.14 6.89 -6.36
C PRO A 285 -4.12 8.03 -6.25
N ASP A 286 -4.58 9.27 -6.10
CA ASP A 286 -3.71 10.47 -6.00
C ASP A 286 -3.15 10.69 -4.58
N GLU A 287 -3.55 9.89 -3.59
CA GLU A 287 -3.13 10.04 -2.19
C GLU A 287 -1.78 9.38 -1.89
N ALA A 288 -0.83 9.46 -2.83
CA ALA A 288 0.51 8.90 -2.68
C ALA A 288 1.31 9.49 -1.50
N SER A 289 0.89 10.66 -1.00
CA SER A 289 1.68 11.46 -0.08
C SER A 289 1.48 11.15 1.41
N ALA A 290 0.42 10.46 1.79
CA ALA A 290 0.03 10.27 3.19
C ALA A 290 -0.46 8.86 3.46
N SER A 291 0.46 7.95 3.82
CA SER A 291 0.06 6.64 4.31
C SER A 291 -0.62 6.74 5.67
N PHE A 292 -1.76 6.10 5.80
CA PHE A 292 -2.66 6.22 6.93
C PHE A 292 -3.22 4.83 7.29
N LEU A 293 -3.02 4.42 8.55
CA LEU A 293 -3.47 3.11 9.04
C LEU A 293 -4.54 3.26 10.09
N MET A 294 -5.39 2.26 10.23
CA MET A 294 -6.49 2.20 11.17
C MET A 294 -6.45 0.91 11.98
N SER A 295 -6.62 1.04 13.31
CA SER A 295 -6.95 -0.07 14.22
C SER A 295 -8.39 0.08 14.74
N ASP A 296 -8.75 -0.73 15.71
CA ASP A 296 -10.05 -0.72 16.37
C ASP A 296 -10.33 0.57 17.19
N ASP A 297 -9.28 1.16 17.80
CA ASP A 297 -9.39 2.32 18.69
C ASP A 297 -8.55 3.53 18.27
N SER A 298 -7.67 3.39 17.28
CA SER A 298 -6.69 4.42 16.93
C SER A 298 -6.42 4.50 15.43
N LEU A 299 -6.03 5.69 15.01
CA LEU A 299 -5.59 6.02 13.66
C LEU A 299 -4.10 6.33 13.70
N TRP A 300 -3.34 5.82 12.73
CA TRP A 300 -1.89 5.93 12.69
C TRP A 300 -1.47 6.72 11.47
N ILE A 301 -0.88 7.90 11.68
CA ILE A 301 -0.45 8.83 10.63
C ILE A 301 1.04 8.65 10.38
N TYR A 302 1.42 8.50 9.13
CA TYR A 302 2.81 8.50 8.71
C TYR A 302 3.38 9.93 8.76
N ARG A 303 4.48 10.12 9.50
CA ARG A 303 5.17 11.42 9.68
C ARG A 303 6.50 11.51 8.96
N GLY A 304 6.83 10.58 8.11
CA GLY A 304 8.12 10.54 7.43
C GLY A 304 8.43 11.79 6.60
N ARG A 305 7.41 12.56 6.17
CA ARG A 305 7.60 13.84 5.48
C ARG A 305 8.27 14.92 6.37
N GLU A 306 8.05 14.87 7.68
CA GLU A 306 8.61 15.83 8.63
C GLU A 306 10.03 15.46 9.09
N GLN A 307 10.47 14.23 8.81
CA GLN A 307 11.79 13.73 9.19
C GLN A 307 12.86 14.14 8.18
N SER A 308 14.10 14.24 8.65
CA SER A 308 15.24 14.43 7.75
C SER A 308 15.38 13.22 6.81
N ASP A 309 15.84 13.47 5.58
CA ASP A 309 15.98 12.45 4.53
C ASP A 309 16.77 11.20 4.99
N ALA A 310 17.72 11.35 5.89
CA ALA A 310 18.48 10.23 6.47
C ALA A 310 17.62 9.33 7.36
N GLY A 311 16.58 9.88 8.04
CA GLY A 311 15.67 9.11 8.89
C GLY A 311 14.70 8.23 8.11
N LEU A 312 14.45 8.54 6.85
CA LEU A 312 13.54 7.76 6.00
C LEU A 312 14.10 6.39 5.62
N LEU A 313 15.42 6.26 5.55
CA LEU A 313 16.09 5.01 5.16
C LEU A 313 16.41 4.12 6.37
N THR A 314 16.16 4.58 7.60
CA THR A 314 16.45 3.79 8.81
C THR A 314 15.18 3.09 9.30
N PRO A 315 15.17 1.75 9.42
CA PRO A 315 13.99 0.98 9.83
C PRO A 315 13.54 1.23 11.28
N GLU A 316 14.36 1.85 12.10
CA GLU A 316 14.13 2.04 13.54
C GLU A 316 13.45 3.37 13.90
N SER A 317 13.24 4.26 12.93
CA SER A 317 12.63 5.56 13.21
C SER A 317 11.13 5.40 13.54
N ASP A 318 10.68 5.99 14.64
CA ASP A 318 9.28 6.03 15.05
C ASP A 318 8.51 7.03 14.17
N VAL A 319 8.18 6.57 12.96
CA VAL A 319 7.56 7.40 11.91
C VAL A 319 6.03 7.42 11.99
N TRP A 320 5.45 6.66 12.91
CA TRP A 320 4.00 6.57 13.08
C TRP A 320 3.53 7.35 14.30
N ARG A 321 2.54 8.23 14.10
CA ARG A 321 1.87 8.92 15.19
C ARG A 321 0.48 8.32 15.41
N PRO A 322 0.22 7.67 16.55
CA PRO A 322 -1.12 7.19 16.88
C PRO A 322 -2.00 8.37 17.34
N VAL A 323 -3.22 8.41 16.84
CA VAL A 323 -4.28 9.32 17.26
C VAL A 323 -5.44 8.49 17.76
N ARG A 324 -5.71 8.52 19.06
CA ARG A 324 -6.83 7.77 19.66
C ARG A 324 -8.16 8.34 19.21
N MET A 325 -9.06 7.46 18.82
CA MET A 325 -10.44 7.79 18.49
C MET A 325 -11.24 8.07 19.78
N PRO A 326 -12.23 8.98 19.75
CA PRO A 326 -13.01 9.30 20.94
C PRO A 326 -13.91 8.12 21.34
N ALA A 327 -13.77 7.67 22.58
CA ALA A 327 -14.54 6.54 23.12
C ALA A 327 -16.06 6.75 23.03
N ALA A 328 -16.53 7.99 23.24
CA ALA A 328 -17.95 8.32 23.11
C ALA A 328 -18.49 8.11 21.69
N TYR A 329 -17.68 8.35 20.66
CA TYR A 329 -18.05 8.10 19.28
C TYR A 329 -18.03 6.60 18.97
N LEU A 330 -16.94 5.91 19.31
CA LEU A 330 -16.79 4.47 19.09
C LEU A 330 -17.91 3.68 19.77
N ALA A 331 -18.31 4.08 20.97
CA ALA A 331 -19.37 3.44 21.72
C ALA A 331 -20.70 3.28 20.96
N THR A 332 -21.01 4.25 20.10
CA THR A 332 -22.31 4.30 19.39
C THR A 332 -22.18 4.10 17.89
N GLN A 333 -21.01 4.38 17.31
CA GLN A 333 -20.81 4.42 15.86
C GLN A 333 -19.83 3.38 15.32
N TRP A 334 -19.25 2.54 16.19
CA TRP A 334 -18.40 1.42 15.73
C TRP A 334 -19.21 0.41 14.86
N PRO A 335 -18.63 -0.20 13.81
CA PRO A 335 -17.27 -0.05 13.31
C PRO A 335 -17.07 1.20 12.45
N ILE A 336 -15.82 1.70 12.40
CA ILE A 336 -15.45 2.78 11.52
C ILE A 336 -15.36 2.23 10.09
N ARG A 337 -16.07 2.89 9.17
CA ARG A 337 -16.17 2.48 7.75
C ARG A 337 -15.27 3.28 6.83
N TYR A 338 -15.15 4.59 7.10
CA TYR A 338 -14.36 5.51 6.30
C TYR A 338 -13.48 6.34 7.21
N ALA A 339 -12.26 6.59 6.76
CA ALA A 339 -11.39 7.59 7.35
C ALA A 339 -10.61 8.27 6.21
N THR A 340 -10.24 9.52 6.39
CA THR A 340 -9.46 10.29 5.42
C THR A 340 -8.54 11.26 6.13
N LEU A 341 -7.42 11.58 5.49
CA LEU A 341 -6.44 12.56 5.94
C LEU A 341 -6.39 13.69 4.92
N SER A 342 -6.22 14.92 5.36
CA SER A 342 -5.97 16.04 4.45
C SER A 342 -4.57 15.96 3.85
N ASP A 343 -4.36 16.53 2.64
CA ASP A 343 -3.09 16.46 1.92
C ASP A 343 -1.92 17.05 2.70
N ASP A 344 -2.19 18.05 3.56
CA ASP A 344 -1.21 18.64 4.48
C ASP A 344 -0.98 17.83 5.77
N GLY A 345 -1.69 16.72 5.98
CA GLY A 345 -1.62 15.87 7.17
C GLY A 345 -2.17 16.49 8.45
N ARG A 346 -2.90 17.62 8.37
CA ARG A 346 -3.36 18.38 9.53
C ARG A 346 -4.75 18.01 10.00
N PHE A 347 -5.59 17.44 9.15
CA PHE A 347 -6.97 17.12 9.47
C PHE A 347 -7.27 15.67 9.14
N ILE A 348 -7.94 15.02 10.08
CA ILE A 348 -8.47 13.67 9.93
C ILE A 348 -9.99 13.75 9.98
N ALA A 349 -10.68 13.00 9.14
CA ALA A 349 -12.10 12.74 9.30
C ALA A 349 -12.35 11.24 9.35
N MET A 350 -13.37 10.83 10.09
CA MET A 350 -13.80 9.43 10.14
C MET A 350 -15.32 9.34 10.17
N ALA A 351 -15.86 8.24 9.64
CA ALA A 351 -17.27 7.92 9.70
C ALA A 351 -17.47 6.45 10.06
N GLY A 352 -18.33 6.22 11.05
CA GLY A 352 -18.75 4.90 11.50
C GLY A 352 -20.12 4.50 10.94
N ARG A 353 -20.93 3.84 11.78
CA ARG A 353 -22.28 3.38 11.39
C ARG A 353 -23.19 4.54 10.98
N ARG A 354 -23.12 5.66 11.70
CA ARG A 354 -23.87 6.89 11.43
C ARG A 354 -23.05 8.12 11.80
N GLY A 355 -23.33 9.24 11.11
CA GLY A 355 -22.63 10.48 11.34
C GLY A 355 -21.15 10.42 10.97
N LEU A 356 -20.43 11.44 11.35
CA LEU A 356 -18.99 11.58 11.14
C LEU A 356 -18.34 12.38 12.28
N ALA A 357 -17.03 12.37 12.35
CA ALA A 357 -16.21 13.16 13.27
C ALA A 357 -14.94 13.62 12.57
N HIS A 358 -14.37 14.73 13.01
CA HIS A 358 -13.09 15.19 12.52
C HIS A 358 -12.13 15.68 13.62
N TYR A 359 -10.84 15.57 13.35
CA TYR A 359 -9.75 15.87 14.27
C TYR A 359 -8.77 16.84 13.63
N SER A 360 -8.24 17.73 14.44
CA SER A 360 -7.13 18.60 14.05
C SER A 360 -5.84 18.20 14.76
N THR A 361 -4.80 17.87 14.00
CA THR A 361 -3.49 17.50 14.55
C THR A 361 -2.80 18.65 15.28
N ALA A 362 -3.11 19.90 14.90
CA ALA A 362 -2.57 21.10 15.51
C ALA A 362 -3.19 21.40 16.89
N SER A 363 -4.50 21.24 17.03
CA SER A 363 -5.20 21.46 18.32
C SER A 363 -5.24 20.23 19.22
N GLY A 364 -5.09 19.04 18.65
CA GLY A 364 -5.20 17.77 19.38
C GLY A 364 -6.62 17.41 19.80
N HIS A 365 -7.64 18.02 19.20
CA HIS A 365 -9.04 17.84 19.59
C HIS A 365 -9.90 17.28 18.47
N TRP A 366 -10.83 16.41 18.86
CA TRP A 366 -11.92 15.92 18.03
C TRP A 366 -13.12 16.86 18.07
N LYS A 367 -13.76 17.08 16.93
CA LYS A 367 -15.09 17.66 16.83
C LYS A 367 -16.12 16.59 16.53
N LEU A 368 -17.16 16.54 17.33
CA LEU A 368 -18.30 15.62 17.23
C LEU A 368 -19.59 16.44 17.10
N PHE A 369 -20.66 15.81 16.62
CA PHE A 369 -22.00 16.41 16.72
C PHE A 369 -22.39 16.55 18.19
N GLU A 370 -22.78 17.74 18.60
CA GLU A 370 -23.25 18.00 19.99
C GLU A 370 -24.54 17.24 20.27
N GLN A 371 -25.44 17.17 19.30
CA GLN A 371 -26.70 16.46 19.39
C GLN A 371 -26.61 15.07 18.70
N PRO A 372 -26.78 13.97 19.46
CA PRO A 372 -26.73 12.62 18.88
C PRO A 372 -27.76 12.41 17.76
N ALA A 373 -28.92 13.04 17.83
CA ALA A 373 -29.96 12.95 16.80
C ALA A 373 -29.47 13.41 15.41
N GLN A 374 -28.61 14.43 15.36
CA GLN A 374 -28.06 14.92 14.10
C GLN A 374 -27.05 13.93 13.50
N ALA A 375 -26.21 13.28 14.31
CA ALA A 375 -25.32 12.22 13.87
C ALA A 375 -26.11 10.99 13.37
N HIS A 376 -27.24 10.67 13.99
CA HIS A 376 -28.08 9.53 13.62
C HIS A 376 -28.94 9.78 12.38
N ALA A 377 -29.07 11.03 11.92
CA ALA A 377 -29.89 11.40 10.78
C ALA A 377 -29.34 10.92 9.43
N PHE A 378 -28.07 10.53 9.34
CA PHE A 378 -27.44 10.10 8.10
C PHE A 378 -26.34 9.09 8.36
N TYR A 379 -25.94 8.39 7.30
CA TYR A 379 -24.70 7.60 7.28
C TYR A 379 -23.88 7.94 6.04
N VAL A 380 -22.57 7.84 6.17
CA VAL A 380 -21.65 8.08 5.04
C VAL A 380 -21.62 6.85 4.15
N ARG A 381 -21.78 7.07 2.85
CA ARG A 381 -21.70 6.05 1.81
C ARG A 381 -21.07 6.62 0.55
N GLY A 382 -19.93 6.06 0.14
CA GLY A 382 -19.19 6.52 -1.05
C GLY A 382 -17.88 7.23 -0.73
N GLY A 383 -17.68 7.73 0.49
CA GLY A 383 -16.39 8.24 0.95
C GLY A 383 -16.45 9.57 1.72
N LEU A 384 -15.25 9.99 2.13
CA LEU A 384 -14.93 11.26 2.77
C LEU A 384 -13.72 11.86 2.10
N LEU A 385 -13.72 13.17 1.83
CA LEU A 385 -12.61 13.89 1.22
C LEU A 385 -12.36 15.22 1.92
N TRP A 386 -11.12 15.66 1.94
CA TRP A 386 -10.76 17.01 2.36
C TRP A 386 -10.42 17.87 1.15
N PHE A 387 -11.04 19.05 1.09
CA PHE A 387 -10.66 20.13 0.20
C PHE A 387 -10.21 21.31 1.07
N GLN A 388 -8.90 21.48 1.21
CA GLN A 388 -8.30 22.47 2.10
C GLN A 388 -8.85 22.37 3.54
N HIS A 389 -9.77 23.26 3.95
CA HIS A 389 -10.41 23.29 5.28
C HIS A 389 -11.87 22.83 5.26
N VAL A 390 -12.33 22.27 4.15
CA VAL A 390 -13.70 21.78 3.96
C VAL A 390 -13.71 20.26 3.89
N LEU A 391 -14.55 19.63 4.70
CA LEU A 391 -14.80 18.20 4.66
C LEU A 391 -16.00 17.94 3.74
N ILE A 392 -15.77 17.12 2.71
CA ILE A 392 -16.78 16.68 1.76
C ILE A 392 -17.20 15.26 2.16
N ALA A 393 -18.49 15.02 2.33
CA ALA A 393 -19.03 13.73 2.73
C ALA A 393 -20.18 13.30 1.79
N ALA A 394 -20.08 12.11 1.23
CA ALA A 394 -21.20 11.47 0.55
C ALA A 394 -22.10 10.79 1.60
N CYS A 395 -23.33 11.25 1.72
CA CYS A 395 -24.26 10.89 2.78
C CYS A 395 -25.54 10.31 2.22
N ASP A 396 -26.08 9.28 2.88
CA ASP A 396 -27.43 8.81 2.67
C ASP A 396 -28.28 9.22 3.87
N CYS A 397 -29.36 9.95 3.59
CA CYS A 397 -30.26 10.53 4.55
C CYS A 397 -31.66 9.96 4.34
N ASN A 398 -31.91 8.77 4.89
CA ASN A 398 -33.19 8.06 4.74
C ASN A 398 -33.61 7.79 3.27
N GLY A 399 -32.63 7.43 2.43
CA GLY A 399 -32.84 7.13 1.02
C GLY A 399 -32.58 8.31 0.07
N GLU A 400 -32.36 9.51 0.59
CA GLU A 400 -31.90 10.65 -0.21
C GLU A 400 -30.38 10.76 -0.16
N VAL A 401 -29.73 10.66 -1.30
CA VAL A 401 -28.27 10.73 -1.41
C VAL A 401 -27.82 12.17 -1.56
N GLN A 402 -26.95 12.63 -0.67
CA GLN A 402 -26.51 14.01 -0.58
C GLN A 402 -24.99 14.09 -0.48
N ILE A 403 -24.38 15.04 -1.20
CA ILE A 403 -23.02 15.47 -0.96
C ILE A 403 -23.08 16.68 -0.04
N ARG A 404 -22.47 16.58 1.13
CA ARG A 404 -22.47 17.61 2.17
C ARG A 404 -21.09 18.19 2.38
N LEU A 405 -21.00 19.50 2.47
CA LEU A 405 -19.78 20.24 2.75
C LEU A 405 -19.83 20.81 4.17
N TYR A 406 -18.89 20.38 5.01
CA TYR A 406 -18.73 20.85 6.38
C TYR A 406 -17.47 21.71 6.51
N SER A 407 -17.56 22.86 7.19
CA SER A 407 -16.39 23.66 7.52
C SER A 407 -15.68 23.11 8.74
N ARG A 408 -14.36 23.00 8.66
CA ARG A 408 -13.53 22.72 9.83
C ARG A 408 -13.70 23.75 10.95
N ASP A 409 -13.86 25.01 10.58
CA ASP A 409 -13.80 26.14 11.53
C ASP A 409 -15.11 26.31 12.29
N GLN A 410 -16.23 25.89 11.72
CA GLN A 410 -17.54 25.94 12.34
C GLN A 410 -17.81 24.72 13.23
N PRO A 411 -18.79 24.80 14.17
CA PRO A 411 -19.30 23.61 14.86
C PRO A 411 -19.80 22.56 13.87
N LEU A 412 -19.61 21.30 14.21
CA LEU A 412 -20.11 20.19 13.40
C LEU A 412 -21.61 20.04 13.61
N ASP A 413 -22.40 20.60 12.70
CA ASP A 413 -23.86 20.68 12.77
C ASP A 413 -24.45 20.62 11.36
N ASN A 414 -25.56 19.90 11.18
CA ASN A 414 -26.28 19.83 9.90
C ASN A 414 -26.97 21.16 9.51
N ALA A 415 -27.10 22.10 10.41
CA ALA A 415 -27.59 23.43 10.10
C ALA A 415 -26.52 24.38 9.53
N HIS A 416 -25.24 24.05 9.72
CA HIS A 416 -24.11 24.87 9.31
C HIS A 416 -23.36 24.28 8.11
N LEU A 417 -24.07 23.66 7.18
CA LEU A 417 -23.50 23.18 5.93
C LEU A 417 -23.08 24.36 5.06
N LEU A 418 -21.89 24.28 4.46
CA LEU A 418 -21.43 25.27 3.48
C LEU A 418 -22.21 25.15 2.17
N ASP A 419 -22.45 23.92 1.74
CA ASP A 419 -23.25 23.60 0.56
C ASP A 419 -23.76 22.15 0.63
N LEU A 420 -24.78 21.84 -0.23
CA LEU A 420 -25.41 20.54 -0.32
C LEU A 420 -25.85 20.28 -1.76
N ALA A 421 -25.48 19.12 -2.29
CA ALA A 421 -25.92 18.65 -3.61
C ALA A 421 -26.59 17.27 -3.50
N VAL A 422 -27.83 17.16 -4.05
CA VAL A 422 -28.58 15.90 -4.07
C VAL A 422 -28.18 15.11 -5.31
N GLN A 423 -28.05 13.78 -5.17
CA GLN A 423 -27.68 12.86 -6.24
C GLN A 423 -28.84 11.95 -6.62
N SER A 424 -28.82 11.45 -7.88
CA SER A 424 -29.84 10.55 -8.44
C SER A 424 -29.74 9.14 -7.87
N ALA A 425 -28.53 8.69 -7.54
CA ALA A 425 -28.23 7.33 -7.10
C ALA A 425 -27.15 7.33 -6.00
N PRO A 426 -27.01 6.23 -5.25
CA PRO A 426 -25.95 6.08 -4.25
C PRO A 426 -24.57 6.27 -4.84
N VAL A 427 -23.68 6.97 -4.10
CA VAL A 427 -22.30 7.14 -4.48
C VAL A 427 -21.54 5.83 -4.23
N VAL A 428 -20.85 5.33 -5.24
CA VAL A 428 -19.98 4.15 -5.16
C VAL A 428 -18.60 4.57 -4.68
N THR A 429 -18.01 5.56 -5.36
CA THR A 429 -16.72 6.14 -4.99
C THR A 429 -16.63 7.59 -5.46
N MET A 430 -15.77 8.38 -4.84
CA MET A 430 -15.55 9.78 -5.19
C MET A 430 -14.07 10.13 -5.15
N GLU A 431 -13.67 11.08 -5.99
CA GLU A 431 -12.29 11.54 -6.13
C GLU A 431 -12.24 13.05 -6.24
N LEU A 432 -11.12 13.64 -5.79
CA LEU A 432 -10.89 15.07 -5.81
C LEU A 432 -9.58 15.37 -6.55
N PHE A 433 -9.65 16.19 -7.58
CA PHE A 433 -8.50 16.66 -8.36
C PHE A 433 -8.50 18.18 -8.38
N ASP A 434 -7.57 18.79 -7.67
CA ASP A 434 -7.51 20.24 -7.50
C ASP A 434 -8.87 20.80 -7.03
N THR A 435 -9.61 21.47 -7.90
CA THR A 435 -10.94 22.02 -7.63
C THR A 435 -12.09 21.16 -8.18
N SER A 436 -11.80 20.06 -8.84
CA SER A 436 -12.77 19.16 -9.47
C SER A 436 -13.12 18.00 -8.56
N LEU A 437 -14.39 17.91 -8.18
CA LEU A 437 -14.95 16.77 -7.44
C LEU A 437 -15.68 15.85 -8.42
N LEU A 438 -15.27 14.61 -8.50
CA LEU A 438 -15.84 13.58 -9.33
C LEU A 438 -16.55 12.54 -8.48
N LEU A 439 -17.75 12.16 -8.88
CA LEU A 439 -18.59 11.18 -8.20
C LEU A 439 -18.97 10.08 -9.18
N TYR A 440 -18.70 8.83 -8.84
CA TYR A 440 -19.21 7.69 -9.57
C TYR A 440 -20.39 7.07 -8.81
N LEU A 441 -21.54 6.99 -9.49
CA LEU A 441 -22.83 6.61 -8.90
C LEU A 441 -23.20 5.16 -9.25
N ALA A 442 -24.11 4.59 -8.46
CA ALA A 442 -24.61 3.23 -8.64
C ALA A 442 -25.47 3.02 -9.90
N ASP A 443 -25.88 4.10 -10.58
CA ASP A 443 -26.55 4.08 -11.89
C ASP A 443 -25.59 4.17 -13.08
N ASN A 444 -24.31 3.88 -12.88
CA ASN A 444 -23.23 3.99 -13.87
C ASN A 444 -22.95 5.42 -14.36
N THR A 445 -23.35 6.44 -13.61
CA THR A 445 -23.14 7.83 -13.99
C THR A 445 -21.90 8.39 -13.28
N LEU A 446 -20.98 8.99 -14.02
CA LEU A 446 -19.90 9.81 -13.50
C LEU A 446 -20.32 11.28 -13.54
N VAL A 447 -20.33 11.94 -12.41
CA VAL A 447 -20.77 13.33 -12.24
C VAL A 447 -19.57 14.19 -11.86
N HIS A 448 -19.41 15.33 -12.51
CA HIS A 448 -18.34 16.30 -12.27
C HIS A 448 -18.90 17.58 -11.67
N TYR A 449 -18.38 17.93 -10.49
CA TYR A 449 -18.61 19.21 -9.83
C TYR A 449 -17.31 20.00 -9.74
N MET A 450 -17.41 21.31 -9.98
CA MET A 450 -16.36 22.28 -9.70
C MET A 450 -16.61 22.91 -8.33
N ILE A 451 -15.62 22.90 -7.46
CA ILE A 451 -15.65 23.60 -6.18
C ILE A 451 -15.25 25.05 -6.42
N THR A 452 -16.24 25.95 -6.32
CA THR A 452 -16.04 27.38 -6.49
C THR A 452 -15.89 28.05 -5.15
N THR A 453 -14.75 28.71 -4.95
CA THR A 453 -14.44 29.47 -3.73
C THR A 453 -14.56 30.96 -4.02
N THR A 454 -15.51 31.60 -3.39
CA THR A 454 -15.63 33.08 -3.35
C THR A 454 -15.23 33.57 -1.98
N GLN A 455 -15.02 34.90 -1.80
CA GLN A 455 -14.58 35.45 -0.53
C GLN A 455 -15.46 35.05 0.67
N ASP A 456 -16.76 34.79 0.44
CA ASP A 456 -17.73 34.52 1.52
C ASP A 456 -18.34 33.10 1.47
N ARG A 457 -18.17 32.33 0.39
CA ARG A 457 -18.88 31.06 0.19
C ARG A 457 -18.10 30.07 -0.66
N ILE A 458 -18.22 28.81 -0.28
CA ILE A 458 -17.77 27.65 -1.05
C ILE A 458 -19.00 26.91 -1.55
N ARG A 459 -19.05 26.62 -2.84
CA ARG A 459 -20.20 25.95 -3.50
C ARG A 459 -19.76 24.93 -4.52
N LEU A 460 -20.58 23.92 -4.70
CA LEU A 460 -20.49 22.91 -5.75
C LEU A 460 -21.24 23.42 -7.00
N ARG A 461 -20.54 23.56 -8.11
CA ARG A 461 -21.13 23.86 -9.42
C ARG A 461 -21.08 22.60 -10.26
N LEU A 462 -22.23 22.09 -10.67
CA LEU A 462 -22.31 20.95 -11.60
C LEU A 462 -21.77 21.38 -12.96
N CYS A 463 -20.78 20.66 -13.47
CA CYS A 463 -20.18 20.89 -14.78
C CYS A 463 -20.77 19.96 -15.83
N GLY A 464 -20.99 18.70 -15.50
CA GLY A 464 -21.58 17.72 -16.42
C GLY A 464 -21.65 16.32 -15.83
N SER A 465 -22.18 15.40 -16.61
CA SER A 465 -22.25 13.98 -16.24
C SER A 465 -22.12 13.11 -17.50
N ILE A 466 -21.53 11.92 -17.31
CA ILE A 466 -21.36 10.91 -18.36
C ILE A 466 -21.91 9.59 -17.82
N SER A 467 -22.73 8.90 -18.63
CA SER A 467 -23.26 7.58 -18.30
C SER A 467 -22.41 6.48 -18.95
N PHE A 468 -22.04 5.47 -18.19
CA PHE A 468 -21.36 4.26 -18.64
C PHE A 468 -22.31 3.04 -18.65
N GLU A 469 -23.63 3.30 -18.74
CA GLU A 469 -24.65 2.25 -18.82
C GLU A 469 -24.39 1.34 -20.03
N GLY A 470 -24.47 0.02 -19.80
CA GLY A 470 -24.16 -0.98 -20.83
C GLY A 470 -22.67 -1.24 -21.06
N ILE A 471 -21.75 -0.50 -20.41
CA ILE A 471 -20.31 -0.65 -20.49
C ILE A 471 -19.81 -1.38 -19.24
N ILE A 472 -20.11 -0.83 -18.08
CA ILE A 472 -19.83 -1.45 -16.78
C ILE A 472 -21.10 -2.17 -16.35
N SER A 473 -21.06 -3.49 -16.28
CA SER A 473 -22.24 -4.30 -15.93
C SER A 473 -22.70 -4.08 -14.49
N GLU A 474 -21.75 -3.97 -13.57
CA GLU A 474 -22.01 -3.79 -12.13
C GLU A 474 -21.20 -2.63 -11.56
N PRO A 475 -21.81 -1.48 -11.30
CA PRO A 475 -21.13 -0.31 -10.74
C PRO A 475 -20.43 -0.58 -9.40
N ALA A 476 -20.99 -1.47 -8.58
CA ALA A 476 -20.42 -1.84 -7.27
C ALA A 476 -19.03 -2.50 -7.37
N ARG A 477 -18.67 -3.04 -8.54
CA ARG A 477 -17.35 -3.65 -8.82
C ARG A 477 -16.27 -2.62 -9.10
N VAL A 478 -16.62 -1.35 -9.35
CA VAL A 478 -15.65 -0.26 -9.47
C VAL A 478 -15.09 0.06 -8.10
N ARG A 479 -13.79 -0.19 -7.93
CA ARG A 479 -13.09 -0.01 -6.65
C ARG A 479 -12.48 1.37 -6.50
N ALA A 480 -11.98 1.91 -7.61
CA ALA A 480 -11.40 3.24 -7.70
C ALA A 480 -11.45 3.74 -9.15
N PHE A 481 -11.36 5.03 -9.32
CA PHE A 481 -11.12 5.63 -10.63
C PHE A 481 -10.09 6.75 -10.50
N GLY A 482 -9.47 7.14 -11.59
CA GLY A 482 -8.51 8.22 -11.68
C GLY A 482 -8.85 9.16 -12.82
N TRP A 483 -8.59 10.44 -12.64
CA TRP A 483 -8.78 11.48 -13.62
C TRP A 483 -7.42 11.96 -14.14
N LEU A 484 -7.22 11.92 -15.46
CA LEU A 484 -5.99 12.34 -16.11
C LEU A 484 -6.30 13.48 -17.10
N PRO A 485 -6.26 14.75 -16.67
CA PRO A 485 -6.51 15.87 -17.56
C PRO A 485 -5.38 16.00 -18.58
N ALA A 486 -5.69 16.49 -19.79
CA ALA A 486 -4.68 16.73 -20.82
C ALA A 486 -3.67 17.82 -20.37
N PRO A 487 -2.35 17.68 -20.71
CA PRO A 487 -1.30 18.59 -20.22
C PRO A 487 -1.47 20.05 -20.64
N SER A 488 -2.17 20.28 -21.73
CA SER A 488 -2.42 21.61 -22.32
C SER A 488 -3.81 22.15 -22.07
N SER A 489 -4.58 21.56 -21.15
CA SER A 489 -5.98 21.94 -20.94
C SER A 489 -6.11 23.39 -20.45
N THR A 490 -6.89 24.16 -21.18
CA THR A 490 -7.34 25.48 -20.74
C THR A 490 -8.28 25.36 -19.54
N PRO A 491 -8.48 26.42 -18.74
CA PRO A 491 -9.45 26.36 -17.64
C PRO A 491 -10.84 25.89 -18.07
N ALA A 492 -11.27 26.22 -19.29
CA ALA A 492 -12.56 25.77 -19.85
C ALA A 492 -12.57 24.28 -20.18
N GLU A 493 -11.46 23.72 -20.66
CA GLU A 493 -11.31 22.28 -20.93
C GLU A 493 -11.26 21.47 -19.64
N LYS A 494 -10.72 22.02 -18.55
CA LYS A 494 -10.78 21.38 -17.22
C LYS A 494 -12.20 21.28 -16.67
N GLU A 495 -13.13 22.11 -17.14
CA GLU A 495 -14.54 22.01 -16.77
C GLU A 495 -15.29 20.94 -17.56
N ASP A 496 -14.75 20.53 -18.71
CA ASP A 496 -15.39 19.54 -19.58
C ASP A 496 -14.92 18.13 -19.19
N ILE A 497 -15.86 17.36 -18.64
CA ILE A 497 -15.63 15.98 -18.22
C ILE A 497 -15.17 15.07 -19.38
N GLY A 498 -15.59 15.38 -20.61
CA GLY A 498 -15.24 14.62 -21.81
C GLY A 498 -13.88 14.97 -22.41
N SER A 499 -13.08 15.83 -21.79
CA SER A 499 -11.74 16.21 -22.29
C SER A 499 -10.59 15.41 -21.67
N ALA A 500 -10.84 14.74 -20.54
CA ALA A 500 -9.82 14.04 -19.79
C ALA A 500 -9.89 12.52 -19.99
N SER A 501 -8.74 11.86 -19.88
CA SER A 501 -8.68 10.40 -19.82
C SER A 501 -9.09 9.91 -18.44
N LEU A 502 -9.72 8.74 -18.38
CA LEU A 502 -10.23 8.14 -17.16
C LEU A 502 -9.58 6.78 -16.92
N LEU A 503 -9.13 6.54 -15.71
CA LEU A 503 -8.71 5.23 -15.24
C LEU A 503 -9.83 4.61 -14.42
N PHE A 504 -10.15 3.34 -14.64
CA PHE A 504 -11.07 2.58 -13.81
C PHE A 504 -10.41 1.28 -13.33
N LEU A 505 -10.45 1.04 -12.03
CA LEU A 505 -10.11 -0.23 -11.43
C LEU A 505 -11.42 -0.99 -11.14
N ILE A 506 -11.69 -2.00 -11.96
CA ILE A 506 -12.88 -2.84 -11.84
C ILE A 506 -12.42 -4.23 -11.37
N ASP A 507 -12.85 -4.68 -10.19
CA ASP A 507 -12.28 -5.84 -9.51
C ASP A 507 -10.75 -5.75 -9.39
N SER A 508 -10.01 -6.49 -10.21
CA SER A 508 -8.56 -6.44 -10.33
C SER A 508 -8.06 -5.86 -11.65
N MET A 509 -8.95 -5.52 -12.57
CA MET A 509 -8.60 -5.05 -13.91
C MET A 509 -8.51 -3.53 -13.97
N LEU A 510 -7.38 -2.99 -14.43
CA LEU A 510 -7.17 -1.57 -14.65
C LEU A 510 -7.35 -1.20 -16.12
N ILE A 511 -8.29 -0.28 -16.36
CA ILE A 511 -8.70 0.16 -17.69
C ILE A 511 -8.42 1.65 -17.84
N LEU A 512 -7.86 2.04 -18.97
CA LEU A 512 -7.74 3.43 -19.42
C LEU A 512 -8.78 3.71 -20.50
N LEU A 513 -9.60 4.73 -20.28
CA LEU A 513 -10.53 5.29 -21.26
C LEU A 513 -9.95 6.62 -21.77
N HIS A 514 -9.59 6.66 -23.04
CA HIS A 514 -9.05 7.85 -23.67
C HIS A 514 -10.12 8.52 -24.53
N PRO A 515 -10.45 9.82 -24.32
CA PRO A 515 -11.51 10.48 -25.06
C PRO A 515 -11.09 10.79 -26.49
N VAL A 516 -11.97 10.45 -27.44
CA VAL A 516 -11.79 10.75 -28.87
C VAL A 516 -13.01 11.56 -29.31
N ARG A 517 -12.77 12.79 -29.76
CA ARG A 517 -13.82 13.65 -30.31
C ARG A 517 -13.78 13.63 -31.82
N GLU A 518 -14.93 13.35 -32.44
CA GLU A 518 -15.10 13.55 -33.88
C GLU A 518 -15.31 15.03 -34.19
N PRO A 519 -14.66 15.58 -35.23
CA PRO A 519 -14.64 17.02 -35.49
C PRO A 519 -16.01 17.69 -35.74
N ASN A 520 -17.07 16.91 -35.92
CA ASN A 520 -18.42 17.39 -36.24
C ASN A 520 -19.51 16.81 -35.32
N SER A 521 -19.16 16.18 -34.22
CA SER A 521 -20.12 15.60 -33.28
C SER A 521 -19.87 16.16 -31.89
N ASP A 522 -20.95 16.48 -31.17
CA ASP A 522 -20.88 16.80 -29.74
C ASP A 522 -20.75 15.53 -28.86
N GLU A 523 -20.76 14.35 -29.48
CA GLU A 523 -20.60 13.08 -28.80
C GLU A 523 -19.13 12.79 -28.52
N VAL A 524 -18.84 12.34 -27.29
CA VAL A 524 -17.51 11.89 -26.88
C VAL A 524 -17.46 10.39 -26.97
N SER A 525 -16.57 9.85 -27.77
CA SER A 525 -16.25 8.42 -27.81
C SER A 525 -15.01 8.16 -26.97
N TYR A 526 -14.91 6.97 -26.39
CA TYR A 526 -13.73 6.57 -25.62
C TYR A 526 -13.06 5.36 -26.25
N ASP A 527 -11.75 5.45 -26.47
CA ASP A 527 -10.92 4.30 -26.81
C ASP A 527 -10.57 3.59 -25.49
N LEU A 528 -10.82 2.28 -25.41
CA LEU A 528 -10.61 1.46 -24.24
C LEU A 528 -9.28 0.70 -24.35
N HIS A 529 -8.41 0.87 -23.35
CA HIS A 529 -7.17 0.15 -23.21
C HIS A 529 -7.10 -0.57 -21.86
N ILE A 530 -6.89 -1.89 -21.87
CA ILE A 530 -6.62 -2.65 -20.65
C ILE A 530 -5.12 -2.49 -20.33
N LEU A 531 -4.80 -1.80 -19.26
CA LEU A 531 -3.42 -1.58 -18.83
C LEU A 531 -2.86 -2.79 -18.08
N HIS A 532 -3.68 -3.41 -17.21
CA HIS A 532 -3.30 -4.59 -16.45
C HIS A 532 -4.52 -5.39 -16.02
N GLU A 533 -4.42 -6.73 -16.00
CA GLU A 533 -5.55 -7.61 -15.67
C GLU A 533 -5.68 -7.89 -14.18
N HIS A 534 -4.56 -7.86 -13.44
CA HIS A 534 -4.52 -8.24 -12.02
C HIS A 534 -3.81 -7.17 -11.20
N LEU A 535 -4.55 -6.22 -10.62
CA LEU A 535 -4.02 -5.21 -9.70
C LEU A 535 -4.84 -5.14 -8.41
N GLU A 536 -4.16 -5.14 -7.27
CA GLU A 536 -4.77 -4.90 -5.98
C GLU A 536 -5.04 -3.42 -5.75
N THR A 537 -4.06 -2.58 -6.06
CA THR A 537 -4.08 -1.13 -5.86
C THR A 537 -3.32 -0.44 -6.98
N PHE A 538 -3.61 0.84 -7.18
CA PHE A 538 -2.80 1.69 -8.04
C PHE A 538 -2.66 3.10 -7.44
N TRP A 539 -1.64 3.83 -7.86
CA TRP A 539 -1.35 5.20 -7.46
C TRP A 539 -1.08 6.03 -8.70
N THR A 540 -1.66 7.23 -8.73
CA THR A 540 -1.43 8.23 -9.76
C THR A 540 -0.72 9.44 -9.15
N HIS A 541 -0.10 10.25 -9.99
CA HIS A 541 0.48 11.51 -9.58
C HIS A 541 -0.01 12.59 -10.52
N THR A 542 -1.03 13.33 -10.09
CA THR A 542 -1.70 14.33 -10.92
C THR A 542 -1.21 15.75 -10.65
N GLN A 543 -0.25 15.95 -9.75
CA GLN A 543 0.34 17.26 -9.52
C GLN A 543 1.19 17.67 -10.74
N ALA A 544 0.80 18.75 -11.40
CA ALA A 544 1.38 19.25 -12.64
C ALA A 544 2.84 19.71 -12.53
N GLU A 545 3.41 19.77 -11.34
CA GLU A 545 4.79 20.20 -11.06
C GLU A 545 5.66 19.01 -10.69
N GLY A 546 5.99 18.17 -11.64
CA GLY A 546 6.88 17.05 -11.42
C GLY A 546 7.37 16.45 -12.73
N PRO A 547 8.42 15.60 -12.70
CA PRO A 547 8.97 15.00 -13.91
C PRO A 547 8.01 13.99 -14.57
N TRP A 548 6.90 13.61 -13.90
CA TRP A 548 6.07 12.46 -14.30
C TRP A 548 4.58 12.70 -14.09
N PRO A 549 3.98 13.64 -14.79
CA PRO A 549 2.59 14.05 -14.59
C PRO A 549 1.57 12.94 -14.90
N TYR A 550 1.96 11.93 -15.67
CA TYR A 550 1.11 10.78 -16.05
C TYR A 550 1.71 9.43 -15.64
N ALA A 551 2.62 9.44 -14.65
CA ALA A 551 3.14 8.21 -14.12
C ALA A 551 2.06 7.46 -13.33
N LEU A 552 2.00 6.17 -13.57
CA LEU A 552 1.08 5.25 -12.92
C LEU A 552 1.88 4.13 -12.26
N TRP A 553 1.52 3.83 -11.03
CA TRP A 553 2.08 2.74 -10.24
C TRP A 553 0.96 1.79 -9.83
N GLY A 554 1.17 0.50 -9.92
CA GLY A 554 0.22 -0.53 -9.51
C GLY A 554 0.90 -1.66 -8.78
N TYR A 555 0.14 -2.44 -8.03
CA TYR A 555 0.62 -3.62 -7.33
C TYR A 555 -0.22 -4.84 -7.69
N ASP A 556 0.43 -5.89 -8.20
CA ASP A 556 -0.21 -7.11 -8.71
C ASP A 556 -0.27 -8.26 -7.69
N GLY A 557 0.05 -7.99 -6.42
CA GLY A 557 0.15 -9.01 -5.37
C GLY A 557 1.55 -9.66 -5.27
N ARG A 558 2.46 -9.41 -6.21
CA ARG A 558 3.83 -9.96 -6.22
C ARG A 558 4.88 -8.91 -6.52
N GLN A 559 4.57 -8.00 -7.44
CA GLN A 559 5.49 -7.01 -7.96
C GLN A 559 4.79 -5.66 -8.04
N LEU A 560 5.58 -4.62 -7.97
CA LEU A 560 5.13 -3.28 -8.30
C LEU A 560 5.27 -3.10 -9.80
N CYS A 561 4.16 -2.73 -10.46
CA CYS A 561 4.09 -2.42 -11.87
C CYS A 561 4.10 -0.89 -12.04
N TRP A 562 4.80 -0.37 -13.04
CA TRP A 562 4.82 1.07 -13.25
C TRP A 562 4.90 1.44 -14.73
N TRP A 563 4.30 2.58 -15.07
CA TRP A 563 4.28 3.23 -16.36
C TRP A 563 4.82 4.65 -16.18
N LEU A 564 5.77 5.06 -17.02
CA LEU A 564 6.31 6.44 -16.97
C LEU A 564 5.30 7.45 -17.49
N ASP A 565 4.62 7.09 -18.56
CA ASP A 565 3.52 7.88 -19.13
C ASP A 565 2.44 6.92 -19.63
N VAL A 566 1.29 6.92 -18.95
CA VAL A 566 0.19 6.05 -19.28
C VAL A 566 -0.55 6.51 -20.53
N LEU A 567 -0.51 7.81 -20.86
CA LEU A 567 -1.16 8.37 -22.06
C LEU A 567 -0.36 8.05 -23.33
N GLU A 568 0.96 7.97 -23.24
CA GLU A 568 1.83 7.54 -24.35
C GLU A 568 1.90 6.01 -24.49
N GLN A 569 1.15 5.27 -23.68
CA GLN A 569 1.15 3.81 -23.66
C GLN A 569 2.55 3.19 -23.54
N THR A 570 3.38 3.77 -22.68
CA THR A 570 4.70 3.23 -22.40
C THR A 570 4.60 1.78 -21.88
N PRO A 571 5.57 0.91 -22.20
CA PRO A 571 5.51 -0.48 -21.75
C PRO A 571 5.57 -0.57 -20.23
N VAL A 572 4.76 -1.46 -19.65
CA VAL A 572 4.79 -1.75 -18.22
C VAL A 572 6.15 -2.28 -17.79
N ARG A 573 6.63 -1.81 -16.66
CA ARG A 573 7.84 -2.27 -16.00
C ARG A 573 7.48 -2.87 -14.65
N HIS A 574 8.30 -3.79 -14.17
CA HIS A 574 8.06 -4.51 -12.94
C HIS A 574 9.23 -4.38 -11.99
N MET A 575 8.93 -4.20 -10.71
CA MET A 575 9.91 -4.17 -9.62
C MET A 575 9.45 -5.10 -8.50
N ARG A 576 10.33 -5.94 -7.99
CA ARG A 576 10.05 -6.76 -6.80
C ARG A 576 10.11 -5.91 -5.55
N VAL A 577 9.16 -6.12 -4.66
CA VAL A 577 9.12 -5.51 -3.33
C VAL A 577 8.92 -6.63 -2.29
N ASP A 578 9.70 -6.58 -1.22
CA ASP A 578 9.66 -7.64 -0.18
C ASP A 578 8.53 -7.43 0.82
N ALA A 579 8.07 -6.19 0.98
CA ALA A 579 7.00 -5.83 1.90
C ALA A 579 5.76 -5.37 1.13
N TYR A 580 4.57 -5.57 1.71
CA TYR A 580 3.32 -5.13 1.10
C TYR A 580 3.29 -3.60 0.96
N PRO A 581 3.16 -3.04 -0.27
CA PRO A 581 3.22 -1.62 -0.49
C PRO A 581 1.96 -0.92 0.03
N ILE A 582 2.13 0.08 0.86
CA ILE A 582 1.04 0.91 1.41
C ILE A 582 1.01 2.32 0.83
N GLY A 583 2.04 2.70 0.07
CA GLY A 583 2.11 3.98 -0.62
C GLY A 583 3.39 4.16 -1.41
N VAL A 584 3.33 5.03 -2.42
CA VAL A 584 4.47 5.41 -3.26
C VAL A 584 4.71 6.91 -3.07
N LEU A 585 5.86 7.28 -2.52
CA LEU A 585 6.26 8.67 -2.33
C LEU A 585 7.11 9.12 -3.51
N LEU A 586 6.47 9.68 -4.53
CA LEU A 586 7.13 10.08 -5.78
C LEU A 586 8.14 11.21 -5.55
N ASP A 587 7.83 12.19 -4.69
CA ASP A 587 8.72 13.29 -4.32
C ASP A 587 10.01 12.84 -3.62
N ARG A 588 9.99 11.65 -3.01
CA ARG A 588 11.10 11.06 -2.27
C ARG A 588 11.76 9.89 -2.99
N GLY A 589 11.18 9.38 -4.06
CA GLY A 589 11.72 8.25 -4.81
C GLY A 589 11.68 6.92 -4.04
N ILE A 590 10.73 6.75 -3.12
CA ILE A 590 10.62 5.57 -2.25
C ILE A 590 9.22 4.95 -2.26
N VAL A 591 9.17 3.64 -2.13
CA VAL A 591 7.96 2.87 -1.84
C VAL A 591 7.92 2.58 -0.35
N LEU A 592 6.80 2.86 0.29
CA LEU A 592 6.54 2.48 1.66
C LEU A 592 5.88 1.11 1.69
N GLY A 593 6.49 0.16 2.35
CA GLY A 593 5.94 -1.16 2.59
C GLY A 593 5.69 -1.40 4.08
N ALA A 594 4.74 -2.25 4.39
CA ALA A 594 4.45 -2.70 5.74
C ALA A 594 4.72 -4.20 5.87
N GLU A 595 5.43 -4.58 6.92
CA GLU A 595 5.71 -5.97 7.26
C GLU A 595 5.31 -6.21 8.72
N ALA A 596 4.54 -7.26 8.96
CA ALA A 596 4.21 -7.69 10.32
C ALA A 596 5.24 -8.70 10.79
N THR A 597 5.93 -8.39 11.87
CA THR A 597 6.87 -9.30 12.51
C THR A 597 6.41 -9.64 13.92
N ASP A 598 6.58 -10.88 14.32
CA ASP A 598 6.38 -11.29 15.71
C ASP A 598 7.70 -11.19 16.49
N VAL A 599 7.55 -10.81 17.74
CA VAL A 599 8.66 -10.73 18.68
C VAL A 599 8.38 -11.68 19.82
N VAL A 600 9.10 -12.80 19.88
CA VAL A 600 9.07 -13.74 20.98
C VAL A 600 10.16 -13.35 21.98
N ARG A 601 9.74 -12.93 23.18
CA ARG A 601 10.67 -12.62 24.27
C ARG A 601 10.78 -13.80 25.23
N ARG A 602 11.98 -14.16 25.65
CA ARG A 602 12.22 -15.26 26.62
C ARG A 602 11.50 -15.08 27.97
N THR A 603 11.16 -13.83 28.28
CA THR A 603 10.48 -13.47 29.54
C THR A 603 8.96 -13.47 29.42
N LEU A 604 8.42 -13.57 28.20
CA LEU A 604 6.99 -13.63 27.97
C LEU A 604 6.62 -15.01 27.45
N ASP A 605 5.51 -15.53 27.91
CA ASP A 605 4.91 -16.77 27.42
C ASP A 605 3.91 -16.53 26.26
N THR A 606 3.90 -15.31 25.73
CA THR A 606 3.06 -14.84 24.62
C THR A 606 3.91 -14.14 23.55
N ALA A 607 3.50 -14.24 22.29
CA ALA A 607 4.08 -13.47 21.20
C ALA A 607 3.55 -12.02 21.21
N THR A 608 4.40 -11.10 20.81
CA THR A 608 4.00 -9.72 20.54
C THR A 608 4.23 -9.42 19.05
N PHE A 609 3.26 -8.75 18.41
CA PHE A 609 3.37 -8.36 17.01
C PHE A 609 3.92 -6.94 16.90
N ARG A 610 4.81 -6.73 15.95
CA ARG A 610 5.36 -5.42 15.63
C ARG A 610 5.17 -5.15 14.16
N LEU A 611 4.59 -3.99 13.84
CA LEU A 611 4.56 -3.48 12.48
C LEU A 611 5.91 -2.82 12.19
N GLN A 612 6.62 -3.31 11.18
CA GLN A 612 7.84 -2.69 10.67
C GLN A 612 7.53 -2.00 9.34
N LEU A 613 8.04 -0.78 9.21
CA LEU A 613 8.03 -0.06 7.95
C LEU A 613 9.26 -0.48 7.15
N ARG A 614 9.06 -0.84 5.88
CA ARG A 614 10.13 -1.06 4.91
C ARG A 614 10.07 0.04 3.88
N THR A 615 11.19 0.67 3.64
CA THR A 615 11.34 1.67 2.57
C THR A 615 12.21 1.07 1.47
N THR A 616 11.69 1.06 0.24
CA THR A 616 12.42 0.56 -0.93
C THR A 616 12.62 1.71 -1.89
N LEU A 617 13.85 1.95 -2.31
CA LEU A 617 14.16 2.90 -3.37
C LEU A 617 13.62 2.39 -4.70
N PHE A 618 13.09 3.27 -5.54
CA PHE A 618 12.64 2.91 -6.88
C PHE A 618 13.32 3.72 -7.99
N VAL A 619 13.92 4.85 -7.66
CA VAL A 619 14.53 5.75 -8.66
C VAL A 619 15.67 5.07 -9.40
N ASP A 620 16.47 4.27 -8.72
CA ASP A 620 17.53 3.45 -9.31
C ASP A 620 16.99 2.49 -10.39
N GLN A 621 15.83 1.85 -10.14
CA GLN A 621 15.18 0.94 -11.09
C GLN A 621 14.64 1.69 -12.32
N VAL A 622 14.09 2.87 -12.11
CA VAL A 622 13.59 3.71 -13.20
C VAL A 622 14.74 4.23 -14.05
N LEU A 623 15.80 4.75 -13.42
CA LEU A 623 17.00 5.19 -14.13
C LEU A 623 17.62 4.02 -14.93
N ARG A 624 17.70 2.83 -14.33
CA ARG A 624 18.18 1.64 -15.01
C ARG A 624 17.35 1.31 -16.24
N ALA A 625 16.01 1.35 -16.13
CA ALA A 625 15.13 1.08 -17.25
C ALA A 625 15.33 2.09 -18.41
N LEU A 626 15.39 3.39 -18.10
CA LEU A 626 15.63 4.44 -19.08
C LEU A 626 16.99 4.30 -19.77
N LEU A 627 18.05 4.00 -19.01
CA LEU A 627 19.40 3.81 -19.55
C LEU A 627 19.51 2.54 -20.41
N THR A 628 18.76 1.48 -20.05
CA THR A 628 18.66 0.26 -20.87
C THR A 628 17.97 0.54 -22.21
N ASP A 629 16.96 1.41 -22.21
CA ASP A 629 16.24 1.85 -23.40
C ASP A 629 17.00 2.95 -24.18
N HIS A 630 18.24 3.27 -23.80
CA HIS A 630 19.07 4.34 -24.37
C HIS A 630 18.47 5.75 -24.30
N ARG A 631 17.56 6.01 -23.35
CA ARG A 631 16.90 7.30 -23.11
C ARG A 631 17.70 8.15 -22.12
N MET A 632 18.91 8.52 -22.47
CA MET A 632 19.86 9.24 -21.60
C MET A 632 19.33 10.61 -21.13
N TYR A 633 18.67 11.36 -22.01
CA TYR A 633 18.14 12.69 -21.67
C TYR A 633 17.01 12.60 -20.65
N ASP A 634 16.11 11.65 -20.82
CA ASP A 634 15.02 11.43 -19.87
C ASP A 634 15.55 10.95 -18.51
N ALA A 635 16.58 10.11 -18.51
CA ALA A 635 17.25 9.69 -17.28
C ALA A 635 17.89 10.87 -16.55
N LEU A 636 18.51 11.82 -17.27
CA LEU A 636 19.10 13.02 -16.68
C LEU A 636 18.02 13.97 -16.14
N ASP A 637 16.90 14.12 -16.84
CA ASP A 637 15.78 14.95 -16.40
C ASP A 637 15.16 14.40 -15.12
N VAL A 638 14.89 13.08 -15.09
CA VAL A 638 14.44 12.38 -13.89
C VAL A 638 15.44 12.56 -12.74
N ALA A 639 16.72 12.31 -12.96
CA ALA A 639 17.74 12.42 -11.94
C ALA A 639 17.86 13.83 -11.37
N SER A 640 17.70 14.87 -12.23
CA SER A 640 17.75 16.27 -11.82
C SER A 640 16.67 16.61 -10.79
N SER A 641 15.49 15.99 -10.88
CA SER A 641 14.38 16.19 -9.94
C SER A 641 14.70 15.67 -8.55
N TYR A 642 15.55 14.63 -8.46
CA TYR A 642 15.95 14.01 -7.19
C TYR A 642 17.33 14.47 -6.69
N ALA A 643 18.04 15.30 -7.46
CA ALA A 643 19.39 15.74 -7.12
C ALA A 643 19.49 16.51 -5.79
N SER A 644 18.40 17.12 -5.33
CA SER A 644 18.31 17.83 -4.05
C SER A 644 18.24 16.91 -2.82
N LEU A 645 17.96 15.62 -3.00
CA LEU A 645 17.84 14.66 -1.91
C LEU A 645 19.23 14.31 -1.36
N ARG A 646 19.36 14.27 -0.04
CA ARG A 646 20.63 13.93 0.63
C ARG A 646 21.14 12.52 0.30
N TYR A 647 20.27 11.61 -0.03
CA TYR A 647 20.61 10.23 -0.40
C TYR A 647 20.68 10.01 -1.92
N PHE A 648 20.67 11.08 -2.72
CA PHE A 648 20.73 10.96 -4.18
C PHE A 648 22.00 10.24 -4.66
N SER A 649 23.15 10.57 -4.08
CA SER A 649 24.40 9.87 -4.42
C SER A 649 24.35 8.38 -4.04
N HIS A 650 23.60 8.02 -2.99
CA HIS A 650 23.34 6.61 -2.65
C HIS A 650 22.46 5.90 -3.68
N ILE A 651 21.46 6.59 -4.25
CA ILE A 651 20.65 6.03 -5.35
C ILE A 651 21.55 5.68 -6.54
N LEU A 652 22.46 6.58 -6.92
CA LEU A 652 23.39 6.33 -8.02
C LEU A 652 24.41 5.20 -7.70
N GLU A 653 24.84 5.07 -6.43
CA GLU A 653 25.64 3.93 -5.98
C GLU A 653 24.88 2.60 -6.14
N VAL A 654 23.62 2.54 -5.71
CA VAL A 654 22.78 1.34 -5.82
C VAL A 654 22.58 0.97 -7.28
N LEU A 655 22.28 1.97 -8.14
CA LEU A 655 22.17 1.77 -9.59
C LEU A 655 23.44 1.13 -10.18
N LEU A 656 24.61 1.73 -9.89
CA LEU A 656 25.88 1.25 -10.42
C LEU A 656 26.21 -0.15 -9.90
N HIS A 657 25.99 -0.38 -8.60
CA HIS A 657 26.24 -1.67 -7.96
C HIS A 657 25.34 -2.78 -8.53
N SER A 658 24.04 -2.54 -8.67
CA SER A 658 23.10 -3.53 -9.19
C SER A 658 23.42 -3.93 -10.64
N VAL A 659 23.74 -2.94 -11.50
CA VAL A 659 24.10 -3.21 -12.90
C VAL A 659 25.42 -3.96 -12.99
N LEU A 660 26.43 -3.59 -12.17
CA LEU A 660 27.72 -4.29 -12.14
C LEU A 660 27.59 -5.75 -11.69
N GLU A 661 26.76 -6.02 -10.67
CA GLU A 661 26.54 -7.39 -10.19
C GLU A 661 25.85 -8.26 -11.25
N ASP A 662 24.78 -7.74 -11.84
CA ASP A 662 24.03 -8.48 -12.84
C ASP A 662 24.87 -8.80 -14.09
N GLU A 663 25.74 -7.86 -14.54
CA GLU A 663 26.58 -8.08 -15.70
C GLU A 663 27.80 -8.98 -15.41
N ALA A 664 28.40 -8.83 -14.23
CA ALA A 664 29.56 -9.63 -13.85
C ALA A 664 29.21 -11.10 -13.56
N ASP A 665 28.01 -11.36 -13.00
CA ASP A 665 27.55 -12.68 -12.59
C ASP A 665 26.73 -13.40 -13.68
N ALA A 666 26.44 -12.73 -14.82
CA ALA A 666 25.65 -13.26 -15.92
C ALA A 666 26.29 -14.53 -16.55
N LYS A 667 25.49 -15.57 -16.68
CA LYS A 667 25.89 -16.84 -17.35
C LYS A 667 24.82 -17.22 -18.38
N PRO A 668 25.11 -17.21 -19.70
CA PRO A 668 26.37 -16.80 -20.34
C PRO A 668 26.65 -15.28 -20.23
N PRO A 669 27.92 -14.85 -20.41
CA PRO A 669 28.27 -13.43 -20.38
C PRO A 669 27.43 -12.61 -21.35
N ILE A 670 27.00 -11.44 -20.92
CA ILE A 670 26.19 -10.52 -21.73
C ILE A 670 27.03 -10.02 -22.89
N ALA A 671 26.46 -10.05 -24.09
CA ALA A 671 27.16 -9.54 -25.28
C ALA A 671 27.47 -8.04 -25.12
N THR A 672 28.64 -7.60 -25.56
CA THR A 672 29.17 -6.23 -25.34
C THR A 672 28.18 -5.11 -25.78
N HIS A 673 27.38 -5.37 -26.82
CA HIS A 673 26.39 -4.42 -27.32
C HIS A 673 25.11 -4.35 -26.44
N ALA A 674 24.90 -5.34 -25.57
CA ALA A 674 23.76 -5.41 -24.65
C ALA A 674 24.14 -5.01 -23.22
N GLN A 675 25.40 -4.63 -22.97
CA GLN A 675 25.86 -4.16 -21.67
C GLN A 675 25.35 -2.75 -21.40
N VAL A 676 24.76 -2.56 -20.23
CA VAL A 676 24.21 -1.25 -19.76
C VAL A 676 25.27 -0.47 -18.98
N LEU A 677 26.23 -1.16 -18.36
CA LEU A 677 27.26 -0.56 -17.51
C LEU A 677 28.02 0.60 -18.16
N PRO A 678 28.43 0.54 -19.46
CA PRO A 678 29.08 1.69 -20.11
C PRO A 678 28.17 2.91 -20.21
N THR A 679 26.86 2.72 -20.33
CA THR A 679 25.87 3.79 -20.38
C THR A 679 25.65 4.39 -18.97
N VAL A 680 25.57 3.54 -17.95
CA VAL A 680 25.46 3.95 -16.54
C VAL A 680 26.68 4.73 -16.09
N LEU A 681 27.89 4.32 -16.45
CA LEU A 681 29.11 5.05 -16.09
C LEU A 681 29.15 6.45 -16.75
N ARG A 682 28.77 6.55 -18.05
CA ARG A 682 28.62 7.84 -18.70
C ARG A 682 27.56 8.72 -18.07
N PHE A 683 26.44 8.11 -17.63
CA PHE A 683 25.38 8.81 -16.90
C PHE A 683 25.87 9.36 -15.56
N VAL A 684 26.58 8.54 -14.77
CA VAL A 684 27.13 8.93 -13.45
C VAL A 684 28.19 10.03 -13.60
N ASP A 685 28.96 10.06 -14.68
CA ASP A 685 29.98 11.07 -14.94
C ASP A 685 29.41 12.49 -15.17
N HIS A 686 28.09 12.62 -15.48
CA HIS A 686 27.43 13.92 -15.56
C HIS A 686 27.27 14.61 -14.19
N PHE A 687 27.40 13.86 -13.09
CA PHE A 687 27.23 14.40 -11.74
C PHE A 687 28.59 14.74 -11.11
N PRO A 688 28.67 15.84 -10.35
CA PRO A 688 29.94 16.28 -9.73
C PRO A 688 30.54 15.22 -8.80
N GLU A 689 29.70 14.40 -8.17
CA GLU A 689 30.10 13.32 -7.26
C GLU A 689 30.41 12.00 -7.98
N GLY A 690 30.43 11.95 -9.32
CA GLY A 690 30.55 10.71 -10.10
C GLY A 690 31.78 9.87 -9.70
N LEU A 691 32.95 10.50 -9.52
CA LEU A 691 34.17 9.80 -9.08
C LEU A 691 34.01 9.21 -7.67
N ALA A 692 33.37 9.94 -6.77
CA ALA A 692 33.12 9.46 -5.39
C ALA A 692 32.12 8.30 -5.38
N ILE A 693 31.07 8.36 -6.21
CA ILE A 693 30.08 7.29 -6.38
C ILE A 693 30.76 6.02 -6.88
N LEU A 694 31.59 6.13 -7.92
CA LEU A 694 32.35 5.02 -8.49
C LEU A 694 33.27 4.36 -7.45
N ALA A 695 34.01 5.16 -6.67
CA ALA A 695 34.90 4.66 -5.62
C ALA A 695 34.13 3.92 -4.51
N ARG A 696 33.00 4.50 -4.06
CA ARG A 696 32.14 3.88 -3.04
C ARG A 696 31.48 2.59 -3.53
N ALA A 697 30.98 2.58 -4.76
CA ALA A 697 30.42 1.36 -5.38
C ALA A 697 31.47 0.24 -5.51
N ALA A 698 32.69 0.58 -5.95
CA ALA A 698 33.79 -0.38 -6.02
C ALA A 698 34.11 -0.98 -4.64
N ARG A 699 34.20 -0.18 -3.60
CA ARG A 699 34.50 -0.65 -2.22
C ARG A 699 33.41 -1.55 -1.63
N LYS A 700 32.16 -1.42 -2.04
CA LYS A 700 31.03 -2.26 -1.62
C LYS A 700 30.91 -3.55 -2.43
N THR A 701 31.63 -3.64 -3.54
CA THR A 701 31.61 -4.79 -4.45
C THR A 701 32.79 -5.71 -4.18
N GLU A 702 32.62 -7.02 -4.40
CA GLU A 702 33.71 -7.98 -4.27
C GLU A 702 34.87 -7.68 -5.24
N ALA A 703 36.10 -7.77 -4.76
CA ALA A 703 37.31 -7.46 -5.54
C ALA A 703 37.40 -8.24 -6.86
N LYS A 704 36.84 -9.46 -6.94
CA LYS A 704 36.79 -10.25 -8.18
C LYS A 704 36.06 -9.57 -9.35
N ARG A 705 35.18 -8.59 -9.06
CA ARG A 705 34.38 -7.83 -10.05
C ARG A 705 35.07 -6.53 -10.48
N TRP A 706 36.08 -6.05 -9.77
CA TRP A 706 36.82 -4.84 -10.09
C TRP A 706 37.43 -4.82 -11.48
N PRO A 707 38.07 -5.90 -11.97
CA PRO A 707 38.61 -5.92 -13.33
C PRO A 707 37.56 -5.61 -14.40
N HIS A 708 36.33 -6.10 -14.23
CA HIS A 708 35.23 -5.80 -15.15
C HIS A 708 34.82 -4.33 -15.12
N LEU A 709 34.66 -3.76 -13.92
CA LEU A 709 34.29 -2.37 -13.72
C LEU A 709 35.34 -1.42 -14.31
N PHE A 710 36.62 -1.63 -13.95
CA PHE A 710 37.70 -0.71 -14.34
C PHE A 710 38.23 -0.94 -15.77
N ALA A 711 37.87 -2.03 -16.41
CA ALA A 711 38.07 -2.18 -17.86
C ALA A 711 37.23 -1.19 -18.67
N ILE A 712 36.05 -0.79 -18.12
CA ILE A 712 35.12 0.15 -18.77
C ILE A 712 35.32 1.58 -18.23
N ALA A 713 35.44 1.72 -16.91
CA ALA A 713 35.57 3.02 -16.23
C ALA A 713 36.93 3.69 -16.43
N GLY A 714 37.94 2.94 -16.81
CA GLY A 714 39.33 3.41 -16.96
C GLY A 714 40.23 2.99 -15.80
N ARG A 715 41.54 3.26 -15.96
CA ARG A 715 42.57 2.86 -14.97
C ARG A 715 42.38 3.53 -13.61
N PRO A 716 42.35 2.79 -12.48
CA PRO A 716 42.15 3.35 -11.15
C PRO A 716 43.14 4.46 -10.80
N ALA A 717 44.41 4.31 -11.18
CA ALA A 717 45.43 5.34 -10.95
C ALA A 717 45.11 6.66 -11.67
N THR A 718 44.56 6.62 -12.89
CA THR A 718 44.14 7.82 -13.65
C THR A 718 42.96 8.51 -12.95
N LEU A 719 41.97 7.74 -12.50
CA LEU A 719 40.80 8.28 -11.78
C LEU A 719 41.24 8.92 -10.43
N LEU A 720 42.19 8.29 -9.74
CA LEU A 720 42.77 8.87 -8.54
C LEU A 720 43.44 10.22 -8.84
N HIS A 721 44.20 10.34 -9.95
CA HIS A 721 44.80 11.63 -10.33
C HIS A 721 43.75 12.69 -10.66
N HIS A 722 42.65 12.36 -11.31
CA HIS A 722 41.53 13.28 -11.53
C HIS A 722 40.93 13.77 -10.19
N CYS A 723 40.83 12.89 -9.16
CA CYS A 723 40.40 13.32 -7.83
C CYS A 723 41.39 14.29 -7.21
N LEU A 724 42.74 14.07 -7.35
CA LEU A 724 43.77 14.99 -6.85
C LEU A 724 43.71 16.35 -7.56
N GLU A 725 43.46 16.38 -8.86
CA GLU A 725 43.28 17.64 -9.63
C GLU A 725 42.05 18.43 -9.15
N ARG A 726 40.98 17.74 -8.73
CA ARG A 726 39.77 18.35 -8.15
C ARG A 726 39.90 18.67 -6.65
N HIS A 727 41.05 18.38 -6.02
CA HIS A 727 41.28 18.49 -4.57
C HIS A 727 40.34 17.64 -3.70
N ASP A 728 39.76 16.58 -4.25
CA ASP A 728 38.93 15.60 -3.51
C ASP A 728 39.81 14.48 -2.93
N LEU A 729 40.42 14.78 -1.79
CA LEU A 729 41.40 13.92 -1.14
C LEU A 729 40.72 12.71 -0.47
N GLU A 730 39.47 12.82 -0.06
CA GLU A 730 38.72 11.72 0.52
C GLU A 730 38.42 10.64 -0.52
N THR A 731 37.92 11.04 -1.69
CA THR A 731 37.70 10.12 -2.81
C THR A 731 39.02 9.54 -3.31
N ALA A 732 40.08 10.35 -3.46
CA ALA A 732 41.40 9.90 -3.86
C ALA A 732 41.92 8.80 -2.91
N SER A 733 41.75 8.96 -1.58
CA SER A 733 42.15 7.95 -0.60
C SER A 733 41.41 6.63 -0.76
N SER A 734 40.13 6.71 -1.16
CA SER A 734 39.30 5.54 -1.40
C SER A 734 39.74 4.72 -2.64
N TYR A 735 40.29 5.40 -3.67
CA TYR A 735 40.84 4.71 -4.84
C TYR A 735 42.17 3.99 -4.55
N LEU A 736 42.93 4.38 -3.51
CA LEU A 736 44.19 3.70 -3.16
C LEU A 736 44.02 2.20 -2.94
N VAL A 737 42.89 1.78 -2.36
CA VAL A 737 42.61 0.36 -2.12
C VAL A 737 42.50 -0.38 -3.46
N VAL A 738 41.85 0.21 -4.43
CA VAL A 738 41.61 -0.38 -5.76
C VAL A 738 42.91 -0.36 -6.59
N VAL A 739 43.68 0.73 -6.49
CA VAL A 739 44.97 0.88 -7.18
C VAL A 739 45.94 -0.18 -6.68
N ASN A 740 45.97 -0.44 -5.36
CA ASN A 740 46.85 -1.45 -4.76
C ASN A 740 46.55 -2.86 -5.23
N ASP A 741 45.28 -3.16 -5.54
CA ASP A 741 44.82 -4.50 -5.93
C ASP A 741 44.93 -4.75 -7.46
N LEU A 742 44.74 -3.73 -8.29
CA LEU A 742 44.65 -3.85 -9.74
C LEU A 742 45.87 -3.35 -10.51
N GLU A 743 46.68 -2.46 -9.93
CA GLU A 743 47.83 -1.85 -10.59
C GLU A 743 49.15 -2.42 -10.03
N ASP A 744 50.25 -2.15 -10.72
CA ASP A 744 51.58 -2.57 -10.31
C ASP A 744 52.07 -1.78 -9.06
N GLU A 745 52.98 -2.40 -8.33
CA GLU A 745 53.50 -1.85 -7.07
C GLU A 745 54.08 -0.45 -7.21
N ALA A 746 54.78 -0.18 -8.31
CA ALA A 746 55.37 1.12 -8.57
C ALA A 746 54.29 2.23 -8.71
N THR A 747 53.23 1.94 -9.45
CA THR A 747 52.10 2.85 -9.63
C THR A 747 51.33 3.04 -8.33
N SER A 748 51.20 1.98 -7.52
CA SER A 748 50.58 2.06 -6.18
C SER A 748 51.37 2.97 -5.24
N ILE A 749 52.69 2.83 -5.15
CA ILE A 749 53.59 3.68 -4.34
C ILE A 749 53.52 5.13 -4.82
N GLU A 750 53.55 5.38 -6.12
CA GLU A 750 53.48 6.71 -6.69
C GLU A 750 52.17 7.43 -6.40
N SER A 751 51.05 6.69 -6.54
CA SER A 751 49.69 7.17 -6.22
C SER A 751 49.56 7.50 -4.73
N ALA A 752 49.98 6.60 -3.84
CA ALA A 752 49.95 6.81 -2.39
C ALA A 752 50.83 8.03 -1.98
N ALA A 753 52.01 8.18 -2.56
CA ALA A 753 52.89 9.32 -2.30
C ALA A 753 52.27 10.65 -2.73
N SER A 754 51.54 10.68 -3.87
CA SER A 754 50.84 11.83 -4.38
C SER A 754 49.72 12.27 -3.44
N VAL A 755 48.92 11.30 -2.97
CA VAL A 755 47.81 11.50 -2.02
C VAL A 755 48.36 12.04 -0.68
N LEU A 756 49.41 11.41 -0.11
CA LEU A 756 50.02 11.84 1.15
C LEU A 756 50.58 13.26 1.06
N ALA A 757 51.27 13.59 -0.03
CA ALA A 757 51.83 14.91 -0.24
C ALA A 757 50.73 16.01 -0.33
N GLN A 758 49.62 15.78 -1.01
CA GLN A 758 48.54 16.74 -1.08
C GLN A 758 47.75 16.85 0.24
N MET A 759 47.55 15.74 0.97
CA MET A 759 46.91 15.76 2.29
C MET A 759 47.72 16.57 3.31
N GLU A 760 49.07 16.47 3.25
CA GLU A 760 49.92 17.31 4.07
C GLU A 760 49.79 18.79 3.73
N GLN A 761 49.78 19.12 2.43
CA GLN A 761 49.58 20.49 1.94
C GLN A 761 48.22 21.08 2.32
N ALA A 762 47.20 20.23 2.32
CA ALA A 762 45.83 20.61 2.70
C ALA A 762 45.60 20.56 4.23
N HIS A 763 46.57 20.17 5.02
CA HIS A 763 46.51 20.04 6.49
C HIS A 763 45.44 19.06 6.97
N MET A 764 45.12 18.03 6.19
CA MET A 764 44.12 16.97 6.52
C MET A 764 44.73 15.85 7.37
N TRP A 765 45.20 16.18 8.60
CA TRP A 765 45.98 15.28 9.47
C TRP A 765 45.23 13.98 9.84
N GLY A 766 43.91 14.03 10.01
CA GLY A 766 43.10 12.85 10.34
C GLY A 766 43.14 11.81 9.22
N LEU A 767 42.88 12.24 7.98
CA LEU A 767 42.88 11.37 6.80
C LEU A 767 44.30 10.91 6.45
N LEU A 768 45.28 11.79 6.57
CA LEU A 768 46.70 11.45 6.36
C LEU A 768 47.14 10.31 7.31
N ARG A 769 46.73 10.35 8.58
CA ARG A 769 47.01 9.27 9.54
C ARG A 769 46.35 7.95 9.15
N GLN A 770 45.10 7.99 8.65
CA GLN A 770 44.39 6.78 8.18
C GLN A 770 45.11 6.16 6.97
N VAL A 771 45.50 6.98 5.98
CA VAL A 771 46.21 6.48 4.79
C VAL A 771 47.60 5.94 5.15
N LEU A 772 48.33 6.57 6.06
CA LEU A 772 49.60 6.03 6.57
C LEU A 772 49.43 4.70 7.29
N GLY A 773 48.36 4.57 8.11
CA GLY A 773 47.98 3.29 8.73
C GLY A 773 47.71 2.21 7.69
N TYR A 774 46.91 2.53 6.70
CA TYR A 774 46.61 1.60 5.61
C TYR A 774 47.85 1.16 4.83
N VAL A 775 48.70 2.09 4.41
CA VAL A 775 49.98 1.75 3.71
C VAL A 775 50.89 0.90 4.57
N ARG A 776 50.94 1.15 5.88
CA ARG A 776 51.72 0.32 6.81
C ARG A 776 51.20 -1.10 6.92
N ASP A 777 49.86 -1.26 6.94
CA ASP A 777 49.21 -2.56 7.12
C ASP A 777 49.26 -3.43 5.84
N LEU A 778 49.66 -2.85 4.69
CA LEU A 778 49.86 -3.58 3.43
C LEU A 778 51.17 -4.39 3.39
N ASP A 779 52.15 -4.07 4.24
CA ASP A 779 53.48 -4.64 4.19
C ASP A 779 54.07 -4.77 5.61
N GLU A 780 54.25 -5.99 6.07
CA GLU A 780 54.79 -6.28 7.41
C GLU A 780 56.24 -5.79 7.58
N ASP A 781 57.00 -5.76 6.48
CA ASP A 781 58.42 -5.33 6.50
C ASP A 781 58.58 -3.80 6.47
N GLY A 782 57.52 -3.05 6.20
CA GLY A 782 57.50 -1.57 6.14
C GLY A 782 58.26 -0.97 4.95
N THR A 783 58.72 -1.77 3.99
CA THR A 783 59.47 -1.33 2.81
C THR A 783 58.65 -0.44 1.89
N ARG A 784 57.37 -0.78 1.69
CA ARG A 784 56.39 0.02 0.90
C ARG A 784 56.13 1.37 1.57
N LEU A 785 55.91 1.40 2.88
CA LEU A 785 55.71 2.63 3.61
C LEU A 785 56.92 3.55 3.47
N ALA A 786 58.11 2.98 3.60
CA ALA A 786 59.37 3.71 3.43
C ALA A 786 59.51 4.33 2.02
N ALA A 787 59.19 3.53 0.98
CA ALA A 787 59.17 3.99 -0.41
C ALA A 787 58.11 5.09 -0.65
N CYS A 788 56.92 4.95 -0.13
CA CYS A 788 55.88 5.98 -0.21
C CYS A 788 56.28 7.28 0.45
N LEU A 789 56.84 7.22 1.68
CA LEU A 789 57.30 8.41 2.40
C LEU A 789 58.44 9.11 1.67
N GLN A 790 59.42 8.37 1.12
CA GLN A 790 60.49 8.92 0.33
C GLN A 790 60.00 9.59 -0.96
N ALA A 791 59.01 8.98 -1.62
CA ALA A 791 58.44 9.56 -2.82
C ALA A 791 57.56 10.80 -2.51
N ALA A 792 56.83 10.81 -1.39
CA ALA A 792 56.01 11.92 -0.95
C ALA A 792 56.89 13.13 -0.50
N GLU A 793 58.02 12.88 0.20
CA GLU A 793 59.00 13.91 0.62
C GLU A 793 59.51 14.74 -0.56
N LYS A 794 59.74 14.11 -1.70
CA LYS A 794 60.23 14.80 -2.93
C LYS A 794 59.20 15.79 -3.50
N ARG A 795 57.93 15.63 -3.15
CA ARG A 795 56.79 16.41 -3.67
C ARG A 795 56.32 17.54 -2.77
N VAL A 796 56.74 17.54 -1.48
CA VAL A 796 56.38 18.59 -0.50
C VAL A 796 57.49 19.58 -0.36
N PRO A 797 57.36 20.86 -0.80
CA PRO A 797 58.33 21.90 -0.61
C PRO A 797 58.29 22.42 0.84
N GLY A 798 59.43 22.38 1.53
CA GLY A 798 59.60 23.00 2.87
C GLY A 798 59.63 22.02 4.04
N PRO A 799 59.44 22.46 5.29
CA PRO A 799 59.44 21.59 6.44
C PRO A 799 58.19 20.71 6.43
N SER A 800 58.38 19.41 6.36
CA SER A 800 57.32 18.42 6.18
C SER A 800 57.25 17.48 7.40
N VAL A 801 56.03 17.17 7.85
CA VAL A 801 55.74 16.16 8.88
C VAL A 801 56.08 14.77 8.35
N LEU A 802 55.81 14.48 7.07
CA LEU A 802 56.19 13.23 6.40
C LEU A 802 57.70 13.05 6.42
N ARG A 803 58.49 14.13 6.22
CA ARG A 803 59.94 14.12 6.34
C ARG A 803 60.39 13.75 7.74
N GLN A 804 59.77 14.31 8.77
CA GLN A 804 60.08 14.01 10.16
C GLN A 804 59.76 12.56 10.50
N THR A 805 58.63 12.08 10.03
CA THR A 805 58.21 10.67 10.20
C THR A 805 59.18 9.71 9.53
N TRP A 806 59.61 10.01 8.30
CA TRP A 806 60.61 9.25 7.57
C TRP A 806 61.99 9.21 8.31
N GLN A 807 62.46 10.36 8.70
CA GLN A 807 63.73 10.47 9.46
C GLN A 807 63.66 9.78 10.83
N GLY A 808 62.51 9.76 11.47
CA GLY A 808 62.29 8.99 12.68
C GLY A 808 62.40 7.48 12.47
N MET A 809 61.82 6.98 11.39
CA MET A 809 61.84 5.55 11.05
C MET A 809 63.28 5.09 10.62
N THR A 810 64.00 5.88 9.84
CA THR A 810 65.38 5.56 9.44
C THR A 810 66.40 5.62 10.58
N LYS A 811 66.16 6.42 11.61
CA LYS A 811 66.98 6.49 12.84
C LYS A 811 66.71 5.34 13.82
N GLN A 812 65.51 4.73 13.75
CA GLN A 812 65.16 3.56 14.60
C GLN A 812 65.74 2.23 14.08
N GLY A 813 66.18 2.14 12.82
CA GLY A 813 66.82 0.97 12.25
C GLY A 813 68.19 0.63 12.87
N ASP A 814 68.82 1.56 13.61
CA ASP A 814 70.09 1.40 14.21
C ASP A 814 70.11 1.18 15.78
N SER A 815 68.94 1.10 16.39
CA SER A 815 68.81 0.81 17.82
C SER A 815 67.63 -0.10 18.13
N ALA A 816 67.91 -1.34 18.39
CA ALA A 816 67.02 -2.35 18.86
C ALA A 816 66.41 -1.98 20.22
N SER A 817 65.08 -2.26 20.34
CA SER A 817 64.34 -2.45 21.58
C SER A 817 63.92 -1.19 22.38
N THR A 818 62.75 -0.68 22.08
CA THR A 818 61.73 -0.25 23.09
C THR A 818 60.30 -0.44 22.58
N PRO A 819 59.37 -1.01 23.34
CA PRO A 819 58.03 -1.28 22.89
C PRO A 819 57.23 0.01 22.84
N VAL A 820 56.72 0.31 21.66
CA VAL A 820 55.78 1.44 21.44
C VAL A 820 54.43 0.99 21.99
N ALA A 821 53.90 1.77 22.90
CA ALA A 821 52.55 1.59 23.48
C ALA A 821 51.47 1.56 22.36
N PRO A 822 50.42 0.75 22.49
CA PRO A 822 49.37 0.64 21.49
C PRO A 822 48.57 1.94 21.46
N LEU A 823 48.51 2.53 20.27
CA LEU A 823 47.64 3.64 19.98
C LEU A 823 46.18 3.11 19.92
N VAL A 824 45.38 3.59 20.85
CA VAL A 824 43.94 3.33 20.90
C VAL A 824 43.30 3.78 19.58
N THR A 825 42.80 2.83 18.84
CA THR A 825 41.94 3.05 17.70
C THR A 825 40.52 3.20 18.19
N GLU A 826 40.01 4.43 18.23
CA GLU A 826 38.56 4.67 18.21
C GLU A 826 38.12 4.64 16.75
N ALA A 827 37.70 3.50 16.30
CA ALA A 827 36.84 3.33 15.13
C ALA A 827 36.13 2.01 15.28
N ASP A 828 34.97 2.04 15.93
CA ASP A 828 33.94 1.01 15.76
C ASP A 828 32.65 1.57 16.32
N ILE A 829 31.91 2.22 15.43
CA ILE A 829 30.46 2.34 15.53
C ILE A 829 29.88 1.73 14.24
N SER A 830 29.76 0.42 14.25
CA SER A 830 28.74 -0.27 13.49
C SER A 830 28.59 -1.70 14.01
N THR A 831 27.39 -1.98 14.41
CA THR A 831 26.77 -3.31 14.53
C THR A 831 27.48 -4.36 15.35
N GLU A 832 26.97 -4.57 16.59
CA GLU A 832 26.65 -5.92 17.02
C GLU A 832 25.72 -5.92 18.24
N SER A 833 24.60 -6.54 18.07
CA SER A 833 23.70 -7.01 19.10
C SER A 833 24.32 -8.22 19.81
N SER A 834 24.59 -8.14 21.09
CA SER A 834 24.43 -9.29 22.00
C SER A 834 24.71 -8.93 23.46
N SER A 835 23.69 -9.11 24.23
CA SER A 835 23.58 -9.54 25.63
C SER A 835 24.84 -9.65 26.49
N SER A 836 24.89 -8.92 27.61
CA SER A 836 25.10 -9.55 28.92
C SER A 836 24.74 -8.61 30.09
N THR A 837 24.01 -9.20 30.99
CA THR A 837 23.59 -8.77 32.32
C THR A 837 24.68 -8.31 33.25
N SER A 838 24.44 -7.22 33.96
CA SER A 838 24.75 -7.14 35.41
C SER A 838 23.96 -6.01 36.09
N THR A 839 23.29 -6.45 37.10
CA THR A 839 22.58 -5.74 38.18
C THR A 839 23.40 -4.67 38.86
N LEU A 840 22.81 -3.50 39.17
CA LEU A 840 22.81 -2.86 40.48
C LEU A 840 21.78 -1.71 40.54
N THR A 841 21.10 -1.65 41.64
CA THR A 841 19.93 -0.91 42.07
C THR A 841 20.18 0.57 42.40
N PRO A 842 19.11 1.35 42.61
CA PRO A 842 19.10 2.80 42.53
C PRO A 842 19.10 3.53 43.90
N THR A 843 19.37 4.81 43.89
CA THR A 843 18.78 5.72 44.88
C THR A 843 18.67 7.16 44.34
N PRO A 844 17.71 7.94 44.82
CA PRO A 844 17.17 9.13 44.17
C PRO A 844 17.66 10.43 44.81
N HIS A 845 17.66 11.52 44.06
CA HIS A 845 17.52 12.87 44.62
C HIS A 845 16.78 13.85 43.73
N THR A 846 15.83 14.49 44.31
CA THR A 846 14.85 15.47 43.85
C THR A 846 15.42 16.92 43.74
N PRO A 847 14.65 17.92 43.43
CA PRO A 847 14.96 18.92 42.41
C PRO A 847 15.25 20.31 43.01
N ARG A 848 15.76 21.21 42.20
CA ARG A 848 15.79 22.66 42.56
C ARG A 848 15.33 23.53 41.38
N LYS A 849 14.28 24.29 41.69
CA LYS A 849 13.75 25.45 40.98
C LYS A 849 14.66 26.66 41.01
N LEU A 850 14.45 27.58 40.09
CA LEU A 850 14.58 29.04 40.01
C LEU A 850 15.11 29.39 38.60
N GLY A 851 14.69 30.39 37.88
CA GLY A 851 13.71 31.45 38.02
C GLY A 851 13.85 32.36 36.79
N LEU A 852 12.79 33.03 36.51
CA LEU A 852 12.48 34.12 35.59
C LEU A 852 13.58 35.12 35.14
N SER A 853 13.48 35.53 33.83
CA SER A 853 13.34 36.90 33.32
C SER A 853 13.41 36.91 31.79
N SER A 854 12.34 37.25 31.09
CA SER A 854 11.93 38.49 30.44
C SER A 854 13.04 39.30 29.76
N ASP A 855 12.94 39.42 28.42
CA ASP A 855 12.84 40.66 27.64
C ASP A 855 12.92 40.39 26.14
N GLY A 856 11.93 40.83 25.37
CA GLY A 856 12.02 41.21 23.98
C GLY A 856 12.34 42.69 23.88
N PRO A 857 12.28 43.45 22.79
CA PRO A 857 11.80 43.14 21.44
C PRO A 857 12.63 43.78 20.29
N ARG A 858 12.17 43.66 19.07
CA ARG A 858 12.09 44.66 17.96
C ARG A 858 12.51 44.21 16.58
N ARG A 859 11.54 44.35 15.68
CA ARG A 859 11.72 44.53 14.20
C ARG A 859 12.34 45.91 13.89
N PRO A 860 12.87 46.20 12.68
CA PRO A 860 12.06 46.71 11.57
C PRO A 860 12.48 46.17 10.17
N SER A 861 11.53 45.97 9.28
CA SER A 861 11.02 46.71 8.11
C SER A 861 12.02 47.38 7.17
N SER A 862 11.91 46.99 5.90
CA SER A 862 11.54 47.78 4.71
C SER A 862 12.23 47.35 3.41
N ALA A 863 11.45 46.93 2.42
CA ALA A 863 11.19 47.59 1.15
C ALA A 863 12.34 47.64 0.09
N GLY A 864 12.01 47.22 -1.11
CA GLY A 864 12.79 47.56 -2.31
C GLY A 864 12.36 46.73 -3.55
N ARG A 865 11.38 47.22 -4.21
CA ARG A 865 10.87 46.95 -5.57
C ARG A 865 11.95 47.15 -6.62
N ARG A 866 11.98 46.34 -7.70
CA ARG A 866 12.13 46.79 -9.07
C ARG A 866 11.94 45.67 -10.11
N ASP A 867 11.05 45.97 -11.03
CA ASP A 867 10.70 45.29 -12.27
C ASP A 867 11.86 45.20 -13.28
N ARG A 868 11.86 44.15 -14.09
CA ARG A 868 12.11 44.34 -15.56
C ARG A 868 11.72 43.07 -16.36
N ALA A 869 11.00 43.36 -17.41
CA ALA A 869 10.48 42.54 -18.48
C ALA A 869 11.55 41.81 -19.31
N ALA A 870 11.19 40.68 -19.90
CA ALA A 870 11.82 40.11 -21.07
C ALA A 870 10.77 39.38 -21.96
N THR A 871 10.87 39.67 -23.20
CA THR A 871 10.05 39.29 -24.36
C THR A 871 10.38 37.89 -24.92
N PRO A 872 9.51 37.33 -25.76
CA PRO A 872 9.44 35.89 -26.09
C PRO A 872 10.22 35.50 -27.35
N SER A 873 10.59 34.23 -27.47
CA SER A 873 11.11 33.64 -28.72
C SER A 873 10.31 32.37 -29.08
N THR A 874 10.00 32.32 -30.36
CA THR A 874 9.16 31.45 -31.18
C THR A 874 9.62 29.99 -31.32
N PRO A 875 8.70 29.05 -31.66
CA PRO A 875 8.96 27.61 -31.79
C PRO A 875 9.31 27.19 -33.24
N SER A 876 9.98 26.05 -33.34
CA SER A 876 10.24 25.36 -34.62
C SER A 876 9.74 23.89 -34.55
N PRO A 877 9.47 23.24 -35.73
CA PRO A 877 8.32 22.38 -35.89
C PRO A 877 8.56 20.87 -35.75
N ALA A 878 7.46 20.18 -35.42
CA ALA A 878 7.31 18.75 -35.28
C ALA A 878 7.53 17.97 -36.58
N ARG A 879 8.22 16.86 -36.52
CA ARG A 879 8.28 15.80 -37.55
C ARG A 879 7.25 14.73 -37.26
N LYS A 880 6.33 14.52 -38.19
CA LYS A 880 5.41 13.37 -38.24
C LYS A 880 6.19 12.09 -38.59
N LEU A 881 5.97 11.02 -37.86
CA LEU A 881 6.28 9.65 -38.27
C LEU A 881 5.02 8.80 -38.20
N SER A 882 4.79 8.08 -39.30
CA SER A 882 3.59 7.37 -39.69
C SER A 882 3.38 6.07 -38.91
N ALA A 883 2.08 5.79 -38.66
CA ALA A 883 1.59 4.53 -38.11
C ALA A 883 1.67 3.40 -39.15
N HIS A 884 2.48 2.41 -38.90
CA HIS A 884 2.33 1.02 -39.41
C HIS A 884 3.14 0.09 -38.50
N THR A 885 2.44 -0.68 -37.69
CA THR A 885 2.78 -2.03 -37.20
C THR A 885 2.20 -2.29 -35.81
N LEU A 886 0.94 -2.62 -35.71
CA LEU A 886 0.37 -3.25 -34.52
C LEU A 886 -0.81 -4.15 -34.90
N HIS A 887 -0.48 -5.31 -35.48
CA HIS A 887 -1.48 -6.36 -35.74
C HIS A 887 -0.92 -7.74 -35.39
N ARG A 888 -0.44 -7.98 -34.15
CA ARG A 888 0.00 -9.35 -33.79
C ARG A 888 -0.03 -9.74 -32.29
N ALA A 889 -0.68 -9.01 -31.41
CA ALA A 889 -0.68 -9.34 -29.97
C ALA A 889 -2.07 -9.65 -29.35
N ALA A 890 -3.13 -9.72 -30.15
CA ALA A 890 -4.50 -9.88 -29.63
C ALA A 890 -5.05 -11.30 -29.82
N ARG A 891 -4.35 -12.36 -29.42
CA ARG A 891 -4.88 -13.73 -29.56
C ARG A 891 -4.76 -14.65 -28.33
N HIS A 892 -4.49 -14.18 -27.15
CA HIS A 892 -4.60 -15.01 -25.94
C HIS A 892 -5.00 -14.17 -24.71
N ALA A 893 -6.23 -13.69 -24.66
CA ALA A 893 -6.88 -13.34 -23.42
C ALA A 893 -8.37 -13.40 -23.64
N SER A 894 -8.98 -14.55 -23.41
CA SER A 894 -10.42 -14.71 -23.33
C SER A 894 -10.88 -14.31 -21.93
N LEU A 895 -10.98 -13.04 -21.66
CA LEU A 895 -11.65 -12.52 -20.48
C LEU A 895 -13.11 -12.22 -20.82
N THR A 896 -13.98 -12.65 -19.93
CA THR A 896 -15.43 -12.44 -20.02
C THR A 896 -15.80 -11.00 -19.71
N LEU A 897 -15.50 -10.14 -20.66
CA LEU A 897 -16.11 -8.82 -20.74
C LEU A 897 -17.61 -8.97 -20.98
N SER A 898 -18.42 -8.06 -20.47
CA SER A 898 -19.84 -8.02 -20.82
C SER A 898 -19.98 -8.13 -22.35
N PRO A 899 -21.08 -8.64 -22.89
CA PRO A 899 -21.27 -8.74 -24.35
C PRO A 899 -21.04 -7.41 -25.09
N ALA A 900 -21.23 -6.28 -24.40
CA ALA A 900 -20.91 -4.94 -24.89
C ALA A 900 -19.40 -4.70 -24.91
N MET A 901 -18.68 -5.07 -23.86
CA MET A 901 -17.22 -4.98 -23.77
C MET A 901 -16.51 -5.89 -24.76
N ALA A 902 -17.01 -7.10 -24.98
CA ALA A 902 -16.49 -8.01 -26.00
C ALA A 902 -16.68 -7.48 -27.42
N ARG A 903 -17.79 -6.77 -27.70
CA ARG A 903 -18.04 -6.07 -28.99
C ARG A 903 -17.14 -4.85 -29.16
N LEU A 904 -16.76 -4.20 -28.07
CA LEU A 904 -15.87 -3.05 -28.07
C LEU A 904 -14.41 -3.42 -28.31
N GLN A 905 -13.96 -4.54 -27.77
CA GLN A 905 -12.63 -5.10 -28.10
C GLN A 905 -12.48 -5.42 -29.60
N ALA A 906 -13.58 -5.76 -30.26
CA ALA A 906 -13.62 -6.01 -31.71
C ALA A 906 -13.62 -4.73 -32.55
N ASN A 907 -14.15 -3.60 -32.07
CA ASN A 907 -14.31 -2.35 -32.81
C ASN A 907 -13.46 -1.17 -32.30
N GLY A 908 -12.83 -1.28 -31.11
CA GLY A 908 -11.88 -0.29 -30.57
C GLY A 908 -12.46 1.07 -30.18
N ARG A 909 -13.77 1.31 -30.31
CA ARG A 909 -14.41 2.61 -30.01
C ARG A 909 -15.71 2.47 -29.24
N LEU A 910 -15.88 3.37 -28.31
CA LEU A 910 -16.99 3.46 -27.39
C LEU A 910 -17.69 4.82 -27.55
N VAL A 911 -18.95 4.81 -27.92
CA VAL A 911 -19.74 6.05 -28.07
C VAL A 911 -20.57 6.24 -26.79
N VAL A 912 -20.32 7.35 -26.09
CA VAL A 912 -21.09 7.78 -24.93
C VAL A 912 -21.94 8.98 -25.34
N GLY A 913 -23.20 8.98 -24.93
CA GLY A 913 -24.13 10.08 -25.28
C GLY A 913 -23.62 11.45 -24.77
N PRO A 914 -24.12 12.54 -25.35
CA PRO A 914 -23.64 13.89 -25.05
C PRO A 914 -23.83 14.22 -23.57
N PRO A 915 -22.88 14.96 -22.94
CA PRO A 915 -23.01 15.40 -21.54
C PRO A 915 -24.29 16.24 -21.38
N THR A 916 -25.11 15.90 -20.41
CA THR A 916 -26.33 16.66 -20.13
C THR A 916 -26.00 18.06 -19.64
N PRO A 917 -26.50 19.15 -20.25
CA PRO A 917 -26.22 20.49 -19.80
C PRO A 917 -26.83 20.75 -18.41
N SER A 918 -26.13 21.51 -17.57
CA SER A 918 -26.54 21.86 -16.23
C SER A 918 -27.92 22.53 -16.23
N ILE A 919 -28.90 21.87 -15.60
CA ILE A 919 -30.18 22.50 -15.28
C ILE A 919 -29.92 23.36 -14.03
N SER A 920 -29.96 24.67 -14.17
CA SER A 920 -29.88 25.61 -13.09
C SER A 920 -31.02 25.37 -12.07
N PRO A 921 -30.78 25.22 -10.77
CA PRO A 921 -31.85 25.08 -9.79
C PRO A 921 -32.67 26.36 -9.72
N ARG A 922 -34.00 26.23 -9.83
CA ARG A 922 -34.94 27.33 -9.55
C ARG A 922 -34.80 27.73 -8.08
N PRO A 923 -34.82 29.05 -7.74
CA PRO A 923 -34.78 29.49 -6.35
C PRO A 923 -36.11 29.06 -5.65
N LEU A 924 -35.96 28.43 -4.49
CA LEU A 924 -37.05 28.11 -3.59
C LEU A 924 -37.60 29.44 -3.02
N ASP A 925 -38.76 29.85 -3.47
CA ASP A 925 -39.55 30.96 -2.88
C ASP A 925 -40.02 30.56 -1.48
N SER A 926 -39.52 31.27 -0.49
CA SER A 926 -39.98 31.24 0.88
C SER A 926 -41.34 31.92 0.99
N ARG A 927 -42.43 31.16 0.97
CA ARG A 927 -43.71 31.59 1.52
C ARG A 927 -44.31 30.48 2.37
N ALA A 928 -44.22 30.69 3.68
CA ALA A 928 -44.98 29.99 4.68
C ALA A 928 -46.50 30.27 4.49
N SER A 929 -47.28 29.21 4.35
CA SER A 929 -48.73 29.25 4.55
C SER A 929 -49.09 28.16 5.55
N THR A 930 -49.57 28.59 6.71
CA THR A 930 -50.21 27.81 7.77
C THR A 930 -51.44 27.06 7.27
N PRO A 931 -51.65 25.79 7.62
CA PRO A 931 -52.95 25.14 7.42
C PRO A 931 -53.79 25.26 8.70
N SER A 932 -55.01 25.82 8.52
CA SER A 932 -56.09 25.80 9.47
C SER A 932 -56.69 24.41 9.65
N HIS A 933 -56.96 24.03 10.89
CA HIS A 933 -57.73 22.85 11.30
C HIS A 933 -59.17 22.89 10.80
N THR A 934 -59.70 21.80 10.25
CA THR A 934 -61.08 21.39 10.38
C THR A 934 -61.19 19.86 10.51
N ALA A 935 -61.82 19.47 11.59
CA ALA A 935 -62.15 18.10 11.97
C ALA A 935 -63.43 17.61 11.28
N GLY A 936 -63.52 16.30 11.09
CA GLY A 936 -64.79 15.63 10.74
C GLY A 936 -64.62 14.18 10.29
N PRO A 937 -65.51 13.21 10.52
CA PRO A 937 -65.23 11.98 11.23
C PRO A 937 -65.15 10.72 10.33
N MET A 938 -64.70 9.67 10.97
CA MET A 938 -64.63 8.27 10.44
C MET A 938 -66.05 7.76 9.97
N PRO A 939 -66.12 6.65 9.21
CA PRO A 939 -65.89 5.32 9.74
C PRO A 939 -64.59 4.62 9.19
#